data_3b63b6fb185a960ac1f24e4e0f4c7eba
#
_entry.id   3b63b6fb185a960ac1f24e4e0f4c7eba
#
_cell.length_a   1.000
_cell.length_b   1.000
_cell.length_c   1.000
_cell.angle_alpha   90.00
_cell.angle_beta   90.00
_cell.angle_gamma   90.00
#
_symmetry.space_group_name_H-M   'P 1'
#
loop_
_entity.id
_entity.type
_entity.pdbx_description
1 polymer ?
#
loop_
_entity_poly.entity_id
_entity_poly.type
_entity_poly.pdbx_seq_one_letter_code
_entity_poly.pdbx_strand_id
1 'polypeptide(L)'
;LEIPEEILAECHAHGVDAYPEETCGFITGNRDDPNSLETVWPMRNIMNELHEKDPAQYPRTARDGYVIDPLEQLKLERSLKKEGKEIKVIYHSHPDVGAYFSEKDKEDALWNGKARYPGVKFLVCGTTGGKPDGAIIADFNQGSGDFDITPVSVNSIEASTGIVGGAFGITGILPTIDFIHEWKNGNRELQHGYFRFVKQRQIRDLQEEICSRTGVKYALTFCSGIAALFELLIYLRETLLNINLYFSSDTALSAGDIQNLEISCKLLDLENLIRPDLLSAKNGDVLLLAMEVPELFIKENTQWLEKLKHQRVTVIFYSSHLPVINEWPDGLTYWITGISSSELNDKLFGIEGGIVLSNADRQIAELIESCKRSGPVLSARSAAVLLELMKDKETDLDGIAQLSGINKLKAGSKPEELISKKLCEWEHAADCFLFPSGMSAVHSVMNLLRNKSRPQVIVIGLMYSDSYNLLMNPGRSSRWEAEFVGLDELESLPQIISEKTAMIVTETITNPLVEIPDLERIGEIASAHGVPFVVDNTVASPANCQPLDYDADYVIHSTTKYLSGSNDHAGGAVMVKNSSEASALDNFQRCWGMRISPLESAALWECMQDFQERIQRFNTNCSVIAEFLSAHLAVDFVYHPSLNSHSSYDTAKKLLSGNGGVVSFTLKDESENALKKFYDREFSSMIKAPSIGSNQTLICPYTLLTNYFYTDEELKEIKLPRHLIRISAGCETEIDGILEDLDFALKRTIQ
;
A
#
# COMPACT_ATOMS: atom_id res chain seq x y z
N LEU A 1 -6.75 -19.27 19.09
CA LEU A 1 -7.09 -18.82 20.44
C LEU A 1 -6.95 -17.31 20.47
N GLU A 2 -8.02 -16.57 20.75
CA GLU A 2 -7.98 -15.13 20.99
C GLU A 2 -7.66 -14.87 22.45
N ILE A 3 -6.69 -13.99 22.74
CA ILE A 3 -6.36 -13.58 24.10
C ILE A 3 -7.26 -12.37 24.43
N PRO A 4 -8.10 -12.43 25.48
CA PRO A 4 -8.89 -11.26 25.91
C PRO A 4 -7.98 -10.09 26.28
N GLU A 5 -8.41 -8.87 25.96
CA GLU A 5 -7.64 -7.65 26.18
C GLU A 5 -7.20 -7.47 27.64
N GLU A 6 -8.10 -7.76 28.58
CA GLU A 6 -7.83 -7.68 30.01
C GLU A 6 -6.71 -8.63 30.43
N ILE A 7 -6.73 -9.87 29.92
CA ILE A 7 -5.71 -10.90 30.17
C ILE A 7 -4.34 -10.46 29.60
N LEU A 8 -4.33 -9.92 28.39
CA LEU A 8 -3.09 -9.45 27.76
C LEU A 8 -2.53 -8.22 28.48
N ALA A 9 -3.40 -7.29 28.89
CA ALA A 9 -3.00 -6.11 29.66
C ALA A 9 -2.35 -6.49 31.01
N GLU A 10 -2.87 -7.51 31.72
CA GLU A 10 -2.26 -8.03 32.95
C GLU A 10 -0.87 -8.65 32.67
N CYS A 11 -0.70 -9.40 31.59
CA CYS A 11 0.60 -9.96 31.21
C CYS A 11 1.62 -8.86 30.89
N HIS A 12 1.21 -7.83 30.15
CA HIS A 12 2.06 -6.67 29.87
C HIS A 12 2.40 -5.86 31.12
N ALA A 13 1.43 -5.62 32.00
CA ALA A 13 1.69 -4.91 33.26
C ALA A 13 2.74 -5.64 34.10
N HIS A 14 2.66 -6.97 34.19
CA HIS A 14 3.67 -7.78 34.87
C HIS A 14 5.07 -7.61 34.23
N GLY A 15 5.16 -7.60 32.89
CA GLY A 15 6.43 -7.37 32.17
C GLY A 15 7.01 -5.98 32.41
N VAL A 16 6.15 -4.95 32.50
CA VAL A 16 6.55 -3.56 32.79
C VAL A 16 7.05 -3.41 34.23
N ASP A 17 6.35 -4.02 35.22
CA ASP A 17 6.68 -3.92 36.60
C ASP A 17 8.04 -4.56 36.96
N ALA A 18 8.41 -5.62 36.25
CA ALA A 18 9.69 -6.33 36.48
C ALA A 18 10.84 -5.82 35.59
N TYR A 19 10.58 -4.96 34.62
CA TYR A 19 11.61 -4.46 33.73
C TYR A 19 12.84 -3.92 34.49
N PRO A 20 14.09 -4.26 34.11
CA PRO A 20 14.55 -4.90 32.88
C PRO A 20 14.74 -6.43 32.97
N GLU A 21 14.00 -7.13 33.80
CA GLU A 21 14.05 -8.59 33.91
C GLU A 21 12.87 -9.25 33.20
N GLU A 22 13.07 -10.48 32.70
CA GLU A 22 11.98 -11.28 32.11
C GLU A 22 11.02 -11.73 33.21
N THR A 23 9.74 -11.61 32.93
CA THR A 23 8.66 -12.19 33.73
C THR A 23 8.18 -13.51 33.16
N CYS A 24 7.51 -14.30 33.99
CA CYS A 24 6.87 -15.53 33.56
C CYS A 24 5.61 -15.81 34.36
N GLY A 25 4.73 -16.63 33.80
CA GLY A 25 3.49 -17.02 34.49
C GLY A 25 2.59 -17.90 33.66
N PHE A 26 1.38 -18.08 34.14
CA PHE A 26 0.36 -18.92 33.52
C PHE A 26 -0.94 -18.18 33.30
N ILE A 27 -1.65 -18.51 32.22
CA ILE A 27 -3.03 -18.14 32.01
C ILE A 27 -3.87 -19.42 32.09
N THR A 28 -4.91 -19.39 32.91
CA THR A 28 -5.74 -20.54 33.22
C THR A 28 -7.17 -20.35 32.77
N GLY A 29 -7.88 -21.43 32.50
CA GLY A 29 -9.28 -21.41 32.09
C GLY A 29 -9.99 -22.73 32.40
N ASN A 30 -11.26 -22.83 32.06
CA ASN A 30 -12.07 -24.00 32.28
C ASN A 30 -11.51 -25.19 31.47
N ARG A 31 -11.40 -26.37 32.13
CA ARG A 31 -10.88 -27.60 31.49
C ARG A 31 -11.73 -28.06 30.34
N ASP A 32 -13.04 -27.90 30.44
CA ASP A 32 -14.01 -28.42 29.47
C ASP A 32 -14.19 -27.48 28.27
N ASP A 33 -13.62 -26.26 28.33
CA ASP A 33 -13.60 -25.30 27.23
C ASP A 33 -12.15 -24.99 26.80
N PRO A 34 -11.71 -25.45 25.62
CA PRO A 34 -10.35 -25.24 25.12
C PRO A 34 -10.00 -23.77 24.85
N ASN A 35 -10.99 -22.90 24.70
CA ASN A 35 -10.81 -21.46 24.42
C ASN A 35 -11.01 -20.56 25.63
N SER A 36 -11.37 -21.12 26.79
CA SER A 36 -11.55 -20.35 28.02
C SER A 36 -10.22 -19.84 28.54
N LEU A 37 -10.07 -18.53 28.68
CA LEU A 37 -8.98 -17.84 29.36
C LEU A 37 -9.59 -16.93 30.42
N GLU A 38 -9.28 -17.18 31.71
CA GLU A 38 -10.01 -16.55 32.82
C GLU A 38 -9.13 -15.79 33.80
N THR A 39 -7.90 -16.26 34.04
CA THR A 39 -7.07 -15.71 35.11
C THR A 39 -5.61 -15.76 34.74
N VAL A 40 -4.89 -14.64 34.93
CA VAL A 40 -3.44 -14.55 34.86
C VAL A 40 -2.85 -14.87 36.22
N TRP A 41 -1.82 -15.71 36.23
CA TRP A 41 -1.05 -16.08 37.42
C TRP A 41 0.41 -15.68 37.23
N PRO A 42 0.83 -14.47 37.66
CA PRO A 42 2.24 -14.12 37.69
C PRO A 42 3.01 -15.11 38.59
N MET A 43 4.15 -15.58 38.09
CA MET A 43 4.98 -16.56 38.78
C MET A 43 6.36 -15.97 39.03
N ARG A 44 7.02 -16.44 40.07
CA ARG A 44 8.36 -16.01 40.37
C ARG A 44 9.37 -16.57 39.38
N ASN A 45 10.16 -15.66 38.77
CA ASN A 45 11.33 -16.05 37.98
C ASN A 45 12.53 -16.28 38.92
N ILE A 46 13.00 -17.53 39.02
CA ILE A 46 14.12 -17.90 39.85
C ILE A 46 15.47 -17.98 39.13
N MET A 47 15.56 -17.43 37.91
CA MET A 47 16.76 -17.53 37.06
C MET A 47 18.00 -16.90 37.76
N ASN A 48 17.87 -15.73 38.40
CA ASN A 48 18.96 -15.09 39.11
C ASN A 48 19.49 -15.96 40.24
N GLU A 49 18.63 -16.61 41.03
CA GLU A 49 19.01 -17.49 42.11
C GLU A 49 19.75 -18.74 41.62
N LEU A 50 19.32 -19.29 40.48
CA LEU A 50 19.97 -20.43 39.85
C LEU A 50 21.34 -20.02 39.29
N HIS A 51 21.44 -18.87 38.67
CA HIS A 51 22.68 -18.31 38.16
C HIS A 51 23.70 -18.08 39.32
N GLU A 52 23.28 -17.44 40.39
CA GLU A 52 24.13 -17.24 41.56
C GLU A 52 24.63 -18.55 42.18
N LYS A 53 23.79 -19.58 42.17
CA LYS A 53 24.11 -20.90 42.71
C LYS A 53 25.09 -21.69 41.87
N ASP A 54 24.93 -21.69 40.54
CA ASP A 54 25.79 -22.40 39.58
C ASP A 54 25.82 -21.65 38.24
N PRO A 55 26.70 -20.64 38.07
CA PRO A 55 26.79 -19.87 36.84
C PRO A 55 27.22 -20.72 35.59
N ALA A 56 27.89 -21.85 35.84
CA ALA A 56 28.32 -22.71 34.72
C ALA A 56 27.16 -23.52 34.16
N GLN A 57 26.23 -23.97 35.02
CA GLN A 57 25.03 -24.67 34.62
C GLN A 57 23.93 -23.72 34.15
N TYR A 58 23.83 -22.54 34.74
CA TYR A 58 22.83 -21.51 34.43
C TYR A 58 23.53 -20.20 34.03
N PRO A 59 24.02 -20.10 32.79
CA PRO A 59 24.81 -18.95 32.31
C PRO A 59 24.00 -17.67 32.13
N ARG A 60 22.67 -17.75 32.10
CA ARG A 60 21.75 -16.63 31.92
C ARG A 60 21.31 -16.06 33.28
N THR A 61 20.86 -14.81 33.24
CA THR A 61 20.20 -14.11 34.34
C THR A 61 18.72 -13.87 34.03
N ALA A 62 17.97 -13.30 34.94
CA ALA A 62 16.59 -12.91 34.70
C ALA A 62 16.43 -11.82 33.61
N ARG A 63 17.52 -11.21 33.14
CA ARG A 63 17.47 -10.25 32.01
C ARG A 63 17.32 -10.89 30.64
N ASP A 64 17.70 -12.15 30.50
CA ASP A 64 17.79 -12.87 29.25
C ASP A 64 17.27 -14.32 29.33
N GLY A 65 16.51 -14.61 30.36
CA GLY A 65 15.89 -15.91 30.56
C GLY A 65 14.99 -16.03 31.77
N TYR A 66 14.16 -17.04 31.79
CA TYR A 66 13.31 -17.32 32.95
C TYR A 66 13.28 -18.80 33.33
N VAL A 67 13.05 -19.05 34.59
CA VAL A 67 12.67 -20.35 35.16
C VAL A 67 11.57 -20.13 36.19
N ILE A 68 10.41 -20.71 35.94
CA ILE A 68 9.28 -20.66 36.88
C ILE A 68 9.63 -21.48 38.13
N ASP A 69 9.35 -20.97 39.34
CA ASP A 69 9.53 -21.70 40.59
C ASP A 69 8.71 -22.99 40.60
N PRO A 70 9.35 -24.19 40.60
CA PRO A 70 8.63 -25.47 40.49
C PRO A 70 7.68 -25.73 41.66
N LEU A 71 7.96 -25.16 42.84
CA LEU A 71 7.11 -25.33 44.02
C LEU A 71 5.83 -24.49 43.94
N GLU A 72 5.94 -23.30 43.38
CA GLU A 72 4.77 -22.44 43.11
C GLU A 72 3.90 -23.06 42.03
N GLN A 73 4.50 -23.52 40.91
CA GLN A 73 3.79 -24.20 39.82
C GLN A 73 3.01 -25.41 40.35
N LEU A 74 3.65 -26.28 41.16
CA LEU A 74 3.00 -27.47 41.73
C LEU A 74 1.80 -27.13 42.63
N LYS A 75 1.92 -26.05 43.43
CA LYS A 75 0.81 -25.56 44.25
C LYS A 75 -0.37 -25.09 43.41
N LEU A 76 -0.10 -24.31 42.37
CA LEU A 76 -1.11 -23.82 41.45
C LEU A 76 -1.83 -25.00 40.74
N GLU A 77 -1.10 -25.93 40.17
CA GLU A 77 -1.68 -27.09 39.44
C GLU A 77 -2.60 -27.90 40.36
N ARG A 78 -2.24 -28.05 41.63
CA ARG A 78 -3.11 -28.77 42.61
C ARG A 78 -4.39 -28.01 42.97
N SER A 79 -4.36 -26.67 42.99
CA SER A 79 -5.54 -25.84 43.17
C SER A 79 -6.46 -25.89 41.98
N LEU A 80 -5.91 -25.67 40.78
CA LEU A 80 -6.65 -25.72 39.52
C LEU A 80 -7.39 -27.03 39.31
N LYS A 81 -6.75 -28.16 39.64
CA LYS A 81 -7.37 -29.47 39.53
C LYS A 81 -8.62 -29.63 40.42
N LYS A 82 -8.64 -28.99 41.59
CA LYS A 82 -9.82 -29.03 42.48
C LYS A 82 -10.96 -28.13 41.96
N GLU A 83 -10.63 -27.10 41.22
CA GLU A 83 -11.55 -26.10 40.68
C GLU A 83 -12.08 -26.45 39.28
N GLY A 84 -11.66 -27.59 38.69
CA GLY A 84 -12.02 -27.95 37.30
C GLY A 84 -11.34 -27.09 36.25
N LYS A 85 -10.25 -26.42 36.61
CA LYS A 85 -9.45 -25.53 35.73
C LYS A 85 -8.14 -26.19 35.33
N GLU A 86 -7.49 -25.63 34.27
CA GLU A 86 -6.16 -26.05 33.83
C GLU A 86 -5.38 -24.89 33.25
N ILE A 87 -4.06 -25.07 33.10
CA ILE A 87 -3.18 -24.12 32.42
C ILE A 87 -3.47 -24.21 30.90
N LYS A 88 -3.78 -23.08 30.29
CA LYS A 88 -4.03 -22.95 28.85
C LYS A 88 -2.84 -22.30 28.11
N VAL A 89 -2.16 -21.35 28.77
CA VAL A 89 -1.04 -20.62 28.18
C VAL A 89 0.07 -20.45 29.22
N ILE A 90 1.31 -20.61 28.80
CA ILE A 90 2.52 -20.18 29.51
C ILE A 90 2.93 -18.86 28.92
N TYR A 91 3.10 -17.80 29.72
CA TYR A 91 3.57 -16.53 29.21
C TYR A 91 4.89 -16.13 29.83
N HIS A 92 5.68 -15.34 29.06
CA HIS A 92 6.86 -14.66 29.55
C HIS A 92 7.06 -13.33 28.82
N SER A 93 7.95 -12.47 29.34
CA SER A 93 8.28 -11.20 28.69
C SER A 93 9.70 -11.22 28.15
N HIS A 94 9.92 -10.47 27.05
CA HIS A 94 11.25 -10.19 26.51
C HIS A 94 11.57 -8.69 26.66
N PRO A 95 12.54 -8.30 27.53
CA PRO A 95 12.98 -6.92 27.67
C PRO A 95 13.85 -6.49 26.49
N ASP A 96 13.52 -5.33 25.89
CA ASP A 96 14.32 -4.61 24.88
C ASP A 96 14.61 -5.33 23.55
N VAL A 97 14.00 -6.50 23.30
CA VAL A 97 14.20 -7.29 22.08
C VAL A 97 12.92 -7.60 21.31
N GLY A 98 11.76 -7.11 21.82
CA GLY A 98 10.45 -7.32 21.20
C GLY A 98 9.85 -8.71 21.44
N ALA A 99 8.62 -8.92 20.97
CA ALA A 99 7.89 -10.18 21.13
C ALA A 99 8.23 -11.17 20.00
N TYR A 100 9.04 -12.18 20.29
CA TYR A 100 9.34 -13.28 19.37
C TYR A 100 9.54 -14.58 20.15
N PHE A 101 9.31 -15.73 19.49
CA PHE A 101 9.53 -17.04 20.11
C PHE A 101 10.93 -17.52 19.75
N SER A 102 11.86 -17.41 20.70
CA SER A 102 13.28 -17.68 20.48
C SER A 102 13.56 -19.17 20.26
N GLU A 103 14.70 -19.51 19.67
CA GLU A 103 15.12 -20.92 19.54
C GLU A 103 15.26 -21.58 20.93
N LYS A 104 15.60 -20.81 21.96
CA LYS A 104 15.66 -21.29 23.34
C LYS A 104 14.28 -21.60 23.90
N ASP A 105 13.29 -20.75 23.62
CA ASP A 105 11.89 -21.02 24.02
C ASP A 105 11.38 -22.30 23.36
N LYS A 106 11.70 -22.53 22.07
CA LYS A 106 11.38 -23.77 21.38
C LYS A 106 12.03 -25.00 22.04
N GLU A 107 13.32 -24.91 22.37
CA GLU A 107 14.01 -25.99 23.08
C GLU A 107 13.36 -26.32 24.42
N ASP A 108 13.02 -25.30 25.21
CA ASP A 108 12.42 -25.45 26.54
C ASP A 108 10.96 -25.92 26.47
N ALA A 109 10.24 -25.58 25.39
CA ALA A 109 8.88 -26.04 25.13
C ALA A 109 8.80 -27.49 24.62
N LEU A 110 9.91 -28.09 24.19
CA LEU A 110 9.98 -29.43 23.64
C LEU A 110 10.67 -30.42 24.58
N TRP A 111 10.26 -31.66 24.50
CA TRP A 111 10.91 -32.82 25.13
C TRP A 111 10.98 -33.98 24.13
N ASN A 112 12.16 -34.37 23.73
CA ASN A 112 12.39 -35.40 22.70
C ASN A 112 11.58 -35.15 21.41
N GLY A 113 11.54 -33.90 20.94
CA GLY A 113 10.83 -33.50 19.71
C GLY A 113 9.30 -33.49 19.81
N LYS A 114 8.75 -33.53 21.02
CA LYS A 114 7.31 -33.41 21.30
C LYS A 114 7.05 -32.26 22.25
N ALA A 115 5.84 -31.67 22.15
CA ALA A 115 5.45 -30.62 23.10
C ALA A 115 5.58 -31.11 24.53
N ARG A 116 6.34 -30.41 25.36
CA ARG A 116 6.52 -30.69 26.79
C ARG A 116 5.20 -30.53 27.57
N TYR A 117 4.37 -29.60 27.12
CA TYR A 117 3.04 -29.30 27.67
C TYR A 117 1.99 -29.46 26.56
N PRO A 118 1.49 -30.68 26.29
CA PRO A 118 0.54 -30.90 25.21
C PRO A 118 -0.75 -30.10 25.38
N GLY A 119 -1.14 -29.34 24.34
CA GLY A 119 -2.34 -28.49 24.34
C GLY A 119 -2.18 -27.13 25.02
N VAL A 120 -1.01 -26.83 25.60
CA VAL A 120 -0.68 -25.51 26.19
C VAL A 120 0.04 -24.69 25.13
N LYS A 121 -0.37 -23.44 24.98
CA LYS A 121 0.26 -22.47 24.07
C LYS A 121 1.26 -21.59 24.82
N PHE A 122 2.10 -20.86 24.08
CA PHE A 122 3.07 -19.95 24.66
C PHE A 122 2.76 -18.53 24.20
N LEU A 123 2.70 -17.58 25.16
CA LEU A 123 2.52 -16.15 24.89
C LEU A 123 3.83 -15.44 25.26
N VAL A 124 4.40 -14.71 24.30
CA VAL A 124 5.57 -13.86 24.56
C VAL A 124 5.16 -12.40 24.46
N CYS A 125 5.39 -11.65 25.52
CA CYS A 125 5.10 -10.22 25.59
C CYS A 125 6.40 -9.43 25.45
N GLY A 126 6.51 -8.53 24.47
CA GLY A 126 7.62 -7.60 24.38
C GLY A 126 7.49 -6.48 25.41
N THR A 127 8.62 -6.03 25.98
CA THR A 127 8.69 -4.87 26.87
C THR A 127 9.93 -4.06 26.53
N THR A 128 9.79 -2.92 25.89
CA THR A 128 10.91 -2.07 25.47
C THR A 128 10.92 -0.76 26.26
N GLY A 129 12.06 -0.44 26.89
CA GLY A 129 12.18 0.75 27.72
C GLY A 129 11.15 0.82 28.87
N GLY A 130 10.71 -0.33 29.38
CA GLY A 130 9.69 -0.42 30.44
C GLY A 130 8.26 -0.18 29.95
N LYS A 131 7.97 -0.32 28.65
CA LYS A 131 6.63 -0.20 28.08
C LYS A 131 6.28 -1.46 27.28
N PRO A 132 4.98 -1.85 27.18
CA PRO A 132 4.54 -2.93 26.31
C PRO A 132 4.99 -2.74 24.87
N ASP A 133 5.50 -3.80 24.23
CA ASP A 133 6.02 -3.79 22.85
C ASP A 133 5.58 -5.05 22.09
N GLY A 134 4.26 -5.17 21.90
CA GLY A 134 3.65 -6.27 21.18
C GLY A 134 3.58 -7.60 21.96
N ALA A 135 2.89 -8.56 21.36
CA ALA A 135 2.83 -9.94 21.86
C ALA A 135 2.64 -10.94 20.70
N ILE A 136 3.15 -12.16 20.90
CA ILE A 136 2.92 -13.29 19.98
C ILE A 136 2.43 -14.51 20.75
N ILE A 137 1.66 -15.38 20.09
CA ILE A 137 1.31 -16.69 20.58
C ILE A 137 1.94 -17.77 19.70
N ALA A 138 2.57 -18.77 20.33
CA ALA A 138 3.15 -19.92 19.66
C ALA A 138 2.36 -21.19 20.05
N ASP A 139 1.94 -21.95 19.05
CA ASP A 139 1.16 -23.19 19.18
C ASP A 139 1.92 -24.33 18.51
N PHE A 140 2.09 -25.46 19.21
CA PHE A 140 2.85 -26.58 18.67
C PHE A 140 2.04 -27.34 17.61
N ASN A 141 2.53 -27.34 16.38
CA ASN A 141 1.96 -28.06 15.26
C ASN A 141 2.52 -29.50 15.19
N GLN A 142 1.69 -30.48 15.51
CA GLN A 142 2.10 -31.88 15.47
C GLN A 142 2.44 -32.40 14.06
N GLY A 143 1.92 -31.75 13.01
CA GLY A 143 2.16 -32.15 11.63
C GLY A 143 3.53 -31.73 11.10
N SER A 144 3.97 -30.53 11.43
CA SER A 144 5.30 -29.99 11.07
C SER A 144 6.38 -30.35 12.09
N GLY A 145 6.01 -30.61 13.36
CA GLY A 145 6.96 -30.78 14.46
C GLY A 145 7.60 -29.47 14.94
N ASP A 146 7.05 -28.32 14.57
CA ASP A 146 7.50 -26.97 14.94
C ASP A 146 6.31 -26.14 15.46
N PHE A 147 6.56 -24.86 15.79
CA PHE A 147 5.55 -23.97 16.33
C PHE A 147 4.97 -23.04 15.25
N ASP A 148 3.65 -22.96 15.18
CA ASP A 148 2.93 -21.93 14.44
C ASP A 148 2.87 -20.66 15.30
N ILE A 149 3.53 -19.59 14.84
CA ILE A 149 3.63 -18.33 15.57
C ILE A 149 2.64 -17.33 14.99
N THR A 150 1.78 -16.78 15.85
CA THR A 150 0.74 -15.83 15.47
C THR A 150 0.86 -14.57 16.35
N PRO A 151 0.93 -13.36 15.78
CA PRO A 151 0.81 -12.14 16.57
C PRO A 151 -0.52 -12.09 17.33
N VAL A 152 -0.49 -11.66 18.59
CA VAL A 152 -1.70 -11.45 19.37
C VAL A 152 -2.23 -10.05 19.06
N SER A 153 -3.39 -9.97 18.42
CA SER A 153 -4.10 -8.71 18.17
C SER A 153 -4.97 -8.35 19.37
N VAL A 154 -4.78 -7.16 19.91
CA VAL A 154 -5.71 -6.56 20.88
C VAL A 154 -6.70 -5.69 20.09
N ASN A 155 -7.99 -5.91 20.25
CA ASN A 155 -9.03 -5.19 19.51
C ASN A 155 -9.08 -3.67 19.76
N SER A 156 -8.34 -3.13 20.73
CA SER A 156 -8.23 -1.68 20.99
C SER A 156 -7.07 -0.99 20.28
N ILE A 157 -6.29 -1.72 19.48
CA ILE A 157 -5.05 -1.23 18.89
C ILE A 157 -5.15 -1.26 17.38
N GLU A 158 -5.98 -0.39 16.79
CA GLU A 158 -5.83 -0.01 15.38
C GLU A 158 -4.40 0.49 15.09
N ALA A 159 -3.73 1.06 16.08
CA ALA A 159 -2.30 1.38 16.02
C ALA A 159 -1.39 0.14 16.01
N SER A 160 -1.82 -0.99 16.60
CA SER A 160 -1.02 -2.24 16.66
C SER A 160 -1.21 -3.16 15.45
N THR A 161 -2.17 -2.89 14.57
CA THR A 161 -2.29 -3.62 13.29
C THR A 161 -1.18 -3.28 12.30
N GLY A 162 -0.31 -2.35 12.62
CA GLY A 162 0.72 -1.89 11.71
C GLY A 162 0.19 -1.14 10.48
N ILE A 163 -1.05 -0.63 10.52
CA ILE A 163 -1.72 0.05 9.41
C ILE A 163 -2.31 1.38 9.90
N VAL A 164 -2.03 2.45 9.17
CA VAL A 164 -2.64 3.77 9.37
C VAL A 164 -3.94 3.89 8.57
N GLY A 165 -5.02 4.37 9.16
CA GLY A 165 -6.31 4.55 8.49
C GLY A 165 -7.34 3.47 8.80
N GLY A 166 -7.19 2.72 9.91
CA GLY A 166 -8.18 1.76 10.38
C GLY A 166 -8.37 0.54 9.47
N ALA A 167 -9.57 -0.02 9.44
CA ALA A 167 -9.91 -1.26 8.74
C ALA A 167 -9.61 -1.24 7.22
N PHE A 168 -9.65 -0.07 6.59
CA PHE A 168 -9.36 0.13 5.17
C PHE A 168 -8.02 0.84 4.94
N GLY A 169 -7.20 0.95 5.98
CA GLY A 169 -5.91 1.64 5.94
C GLY A 169 -4.98 1.13 4.85
N ILE A 170 -4.26 2.05 4.23
CA ILE A 170 -3.42 1.79 3.05
C ILE A 170 -1.92 1.92 3.31
N THR A 171 -1.53 2.27 4.52
CA THR A 171 -0.14 2.58 4.86
C THR A 171 0.30 1.78 6.08
N GLY A 172 1.37 0.98 5.93
CA GLY A 172 1.95 0.20 7.01
C GLY A 172 2.86 1.00 7.95
N ILE A 173 2.97 0.58 9.18
CA ILE A 173 3.88 1.11 10.19
C ILE A 173 5.29 0.54 9.98
N LEU A 174 6.30 1.38 10.15
CA LEU A 174 7.72 1.06 9.98
C LEU A 174 8.45 1.24 11.32
N PRO A 175 8.55 0.21 12.16
CA PRO A 175 8.94 0.37 13.56
C PRO A 175 10.39 0.83 13.75
N THR A 176 11.36 0.27 13.01
CA THR A 176 12.79 0.55 13.21
C THR A 176 13.55 0.62 11.88
N ILE A 177 14.78 1.15 11.93
CA ILE A 177 15.69 1.18 10.77
C ILE A 177 16.10 -0.24 10.37
N ASP A 178 16.37 -1.12 11.33
CA ASP A 178 16.73 -2.52 11.05
C ASP A 178 15.57 -3.27 10.36
N PHE A 179 14.33 -3.05 10.79
CA PHE A 179 13.15 -3.55 10.08
C PHE A 179 13.12 -3.11 8.61
N ILE A 180 13.43 -1.84 8.33
CA ILE A 180 13.47 -1.31 6.96
C ILE A 180 14.57 -2.00 6.15
N HIS A 181 15.75 -2.21 6.72
CA HIS A 181 16.85 -2.93 6.06
C HIS A 181 16.47 -4.38 5.72
N GLU A 182 15.95 -5.13 6.66
CA GLU A 182 15.51 -6.51 6.44
C GLU A 182 14.43 -6.59 5.37
N TRP A 183 13.42 -5.72 5.46
CA TRP A 183 12.36 -5.65 4.47
C TRP A 183 12.88 -5.34 3.05
N LYS A 184 13.79 -4.35 2.91
CA LYS A 184 14.38 -3.97 1.62
C LYS A 184 15.27 -5.08 1.05
N ASN A 185 15.97 -5.82 1.90
CA ASN A 185 16.81 -6.95 1.51
C ASN A 185 16.02 -8.25 1.22
N GLY A 186 14.70 -8.20 1.23
CA GLY A 186 13.84 -9.26 0.72
C GLY A 186 13.33 -10.24 1.76
N ASN A 187 13.38 -9.91 3.05
CA ASN A 187 12.68 -10.68 4.07
C ASN A 187 11.16 -10.61 3.83
N ARG A 188 10.62 -11.69 3.22
CA ARG A 188 9.22 -11.74 2.79
C ARG A 188 8.24 -11.85 3.95
N GLU A 189 8.65 -12.31 5.11
CA GLU A 189 7.79 -12.41 6.30
C GLU A 189 7.41 -11.04 6.81
N LEU A 190 8.28 -10.04 6.71
CA LEU A 190 8.01 -8.66 7.07
C LEU A 190 7.11 -7.91 6.07
N GLN A 191 6.83 -8.49 4.90
CA GLN A 191 6.04 -7.83 3.86
C GLN A 191 4.53 -7.77 4.15
N HIS A 192 4.04 -8.43 5.19
CA HIS A 192 2.60 -8.58 5.41
C HIS A 192 1.87 -7.29 5.84
N GLY A 193 2.56 -6.26 6.33
CA GLY A 193 1.93 -5.02 6.82
C GLY A 193 2.02 -3.80 5.90
N TYR A 194 2.93 -3.81 4.91
CA TYR A 194 3.35 -2.55 4.27
C TYR A 194 2.65 -2.20 2.96
N PHE A 195 1.96 -3.12 2.28
CA PHE A 195 1.57 -2.86 0.89
C PHE A 195 0.11 -2.54 0.64
N ARG A 196 0.01 -1.30 0.19
CA ARG A 196 -1.02 -0.64 -0.59
C ARG A 196 -1.81 -1.62 -1.47
N PHE A 197 -3.12 -1.46 -1.52
CA PHE A 197 -4.05 -1.94 -2.54
C PHE A 197 -4.10 -3.45 -2.83
N VAL A 198 -2.97 -4.13 -3.01
CA VAL A 198 -2.93 -5.52 -3.47
C VAL A 198 -2.81 -6.53 -2.33
N LYS A 199 -2.41 -6.09 -1.12
CA LYS A 199 -2.19 -6.95 0.04
C LYS A 199 -3.05 -6.59 1.26
N GLN A 200 -4.03 -5.70 1.09
CA GLN A 200 -5.01 -5.44 2.15
C GLN A 200 -5.81 -6.71 2.47
N ARG A 201 -6.17 -6.88 3.74
CA ARG A 201 -6.88 -8.08 4.22
C ARG A 201 -8.11 -8.38 3.38
N GLN A 202 -8.94 -7.39 3.12
CA GLN A 202 -10.19 -7.55 2.35
C GLN A 202 -9.94 -8.05 0.92
N ILE A 203 -8.88 -7.57 0.28
CA ILE A 203 -8.48 -8.01 -1.06
C ILE A 203 -7.99 -9.45 -1.01
N ARG A 204 -7.17 -9.82 -0.03
CA ARG A 204 -6.70 -11.20 0.14
C ARG A 204 -7.84 -12.17 0.41
N ASP A 205 -8.73 -11.83 1.35
CA ASP A 205 -9.86 -12.66 1.71
C ASP A 205 -10.78 -12.90 0.48
N LEU A 206 -10.99 -11.87 -0.35
CA LEU A 206 -11.71 -12.01 -1.61
C LEU A 206 -10.96 -12.90 -2.62
N GLN A 207 -9.66 -12.72 -2.78
CA GLN A 207 -8.83 -13.54 -3.67
C GLN A 207 -8.81 -15.01 -3.23
N GLU A 208 -8.70 -15.28 -1.94
CA GLU A 208 -8.76 -16.62 -1.36
C GLU A 208 -10.13 -17.30 -1.58
N GLU A 209 -11.23 -16.56 -1.38
CA GLU A 209 -12.58 -17.06 -1.68
C GLU A 209 -12.75 -17.39 -3.16
N ILE A 210 -12.22 -16.52 -4.06
CA ILE A 210 -12.23 -16.77 -5.49
C ILE A 210 -11.43 -18.04 -5.84
N CYS A 211 -10.22 -18.17 -5.31
CA CYS A 211 -9.39 -19.36 -5.51
C CYS A 211 -10.07 -20.63 -5.01
N SER A 212 -10.72 -20.56 -3.83
CA SER A 212 -11.47 -21.68 -3.27
C SER A 212 -12.63 -22.13 -4.16
N ARG A 213 -13.38 -21.19 -4.73
CA ARG A 213 -14.53 -21.51 -5.62
C ARG A 213 -14.13 -21.99 -6.99
N THR A 214 -13.06 -21.46 -7.53
CA THR A 214 -12.64 -21.74 -8.91
C THR A 214 -11.59 -22.84 -9.03
N GLY A 215 -10.95 -23.24 -7.91
CA GLY A 215 -9.88 -24.24 -7.90
C GLY A 215 -8.55 -23.73 -8.49
N VAL A 216 -8.42 -22.44 -8.81
CA VAL A 216 -7.16 -21.86 -9.29
C VAL A 216 -6.21 -21.59 -8.14
N LYS A 217 -4.91 -21.54 -8.46
CA LYS A 217 -3.87 -21.27 -7.49
C LYS A 217 -3.76 -19.77 -7.14
N TYR A 218 -4.02 -18.90 -8.12
CA TYR A 218 -3.88 -17.44 -7.98
C TYR A 218 -5.04 -16.68 -8.60
N ALA A 219 -5.52 -15.68 -7.88
CA ALA A 219 -6.46 -14.68 -8.34
C ALA A 219 -5.89 -13.28 -8.10
N LEU A 220 -5.91 -12.42 -9.11
CA LEU A 220 -5.57 -11.00 -9.01
C LEU A 220 -6.79 -10.16 -9.28
N THR A 221 -7.04 -9.17 -8.44
CA THR A 221 -8.20 -8.31 -8.52
C THR A 221 -7.85 -6.91 -9.02
N PHE A 222 -8.73 -6.35 -9.84
CA PHE A 222 -8.60 -5.06 -10.50
C PHE A 222 -9.89 -4.25 -10.33
N CYS A 223 -9.84 -2.95 -10.64
CA CYS A 223 -11.01 -2.08 -10.54
C CYS A 223 -12.12 -2.42 -11.54
N SER A 224 -11.78 -3.04 -12.67
CA SER A 224 -12.75 -3.55 -13.64
C SER A 224 -12.20 -4.71 -14.48
N GLY A 225 -13.06 -5.49 -15.14
CA GLY A 225 -12.66 -6.57 -16.05
C GLY A 225 -11.85 -6.06 -17.24
N ILE A 226 -12.17 -4.88 -17.77
CA ILE A 226 -11.43 -4.24 -18.86
C ILE A 226 -10.03 -3.83 -18.38
N ALA A 227 -9.91 -3.24 -17.21
CA ALA A 227 -8.62 -2.90 -16.63
C ALA A 227 -7.74 -4.14 -16.40
N ALA A 228 -8.33 -5.25 -15.93
CA ALA A 228 -7.65 -6.53 -15.78
C ALA A 228 -7.09 -7.05 -17.12
N LEU A 229 -7.87 -6.94 -18.20
CA LEU A 229 -7.46 -7.35 -19.54
C LEU A 229 -6.31 -6.48 -20.07
N PHE A 230 -6.41 -5.17 -19.95
CA PHE A 230 -5.36 -4.26 -20.44
C PHE A 230 -4.04 -4.48 -19.69
N GLU A 231 -4.07 -4.64 -18.37
CA GLU A 231 -2.87 -4.91 -17.60
C GLU A 231 -2.23 -6.25 -17.98
N LEU A 232 -3.02 -7.29 -18.20
CA LEU A 232 -2.49 -8.56 -18.69
C LEU A 232 -1.89 -8.44 -20.09
N LEU A 233 -2.51 -7.70 -21.00
CA LEU A 233 -1.98 -7.49 -22.36
C LEU A 233 -0.67 -6.67 -22.33
N ILE A 234 -0.58 -5.65 -21.47
CA ILE A 234 0.66 -4.88 -21.26
C ILE A 234 1.75 -5.80 -20.71
N TYR A 235 1.45 -6.59 -19.70
CA TYR A 235 2.40 -7.54 -19.11
C TYR A 235 2.91 -8.56 -20.16
N LEU A 236 2.01 -9.16 -20.92
CA LEU A 236 2.38 -10.13 -21.97
C LEU A 236 3.25 -9.47 -23.05
N ARG A 237 2.93 -8.24 -23.44
CA ARG A 237 3.75 -7.49 -24.41
C ARG A 237 5.16 -7.21 -23.88
N GLU A 238 5.31 -6.92 -22.58
CA GLU A 238 6.62 -6.67 -21.94
C GLU A 238 7.44 -7.96 -21.79
N THR A 239 6.78 -9.10 -21.65
CA THR A 239 7.43 -10.39 -21.44
C THR A 239 7.69 -11.18 -22.71
N LEU A 240 6.91 -10.94 -23.77
CA LEU A 240 6.99 -11.63 -25.05
C LEU A 240 7.52 -10.65 -26.12
N LEU A 241 8.60 -10.97 -26.78
CA LEU A 241 9.31 -10.09 -27.72
C LEU A 241 8.49 -9.64 -28.92
N ASN A 242 7.50 -10.43 -29.36
CA ASN A 242 6.58 -10.09 -30.44
C ASN A 242 5.21 -10.71 -30.17
N ILE A 243 4.21 -9.90 -29.92
CA ILE A 243 2.84 -10.37 -29.71
C ILE A 243 2.02 -10.12 -30.97
N ASN A 244 1.39 -11.19 -31.48
CA ASN A 244 0.22 -11.07 -32.36
C ASN A 244 -1.00 -11.44 -31.53
N LEU A 245 -1.90 -10.48 -31.32
CA LEU A 245 -3.15 -10.71 -30.64
C LEU A 245 -4.22 -11.12 -31.64
N TYR A 246 -4.81 -12.28 -31.42
CA TYR A 246 -5.99 -12.76 -32.17
C TYR A 246 -7.18 -12.63 -31.23
N PHE A 247 -8.28 -11.98 -31.68
CA PHE A 247 -9.46 -11.79 -30.86
C PHE A 247 -10.76 -12.00 -31.65
N SER A 248 -11.80 -12.45 -30.96
CA SER A 248 -13.11 -12.68 -31.55
C SER A 248 -13.89 -11.36 -31.71
N SER A 249 -14.83 -11.32 -32.67
CA SER A 249 -15.69 -10.16 -32.93
C SER A 249 -16.62 -9.76 -31.78
N ASP A 250 -16.80 -10.68 -30.81
CA ASP A 250 -17.73 -10.49 -29.69
C ASP A 250 -17.06 -9.84 -28.48
N THR A 251 -15.78 -9.48 -28.59
CA THR A 251 -15.12 -8.70 -27.55
C THR A 251 -15.63 -7.27 -27.56
N ALA A 252 -15.85 -6.69 -26.37
CA ALA A 252 -16.17 -5.26 -26.22
C ALA A 252 -15.00 -4.33 -26.63
N LEU A 253 -13.89 -4.89 -27.09
CA LEU A 253 -12.67 -4.18 -27.49
C LEU A 253 -12.74 -3.84 -28.98
N SER A 254 -12.52 -2.58 -29.31
CA SER A 254 -12.29 -2.20 -30.71
C SER A 254 -10.82 -2.44 -31.11
N ALA A 255 -10.59 -2.67 -32.41
CA ALA A 255 -9.22 -2.74 -32.94
C ALA A 255 -8.42 -1.46 -32.64
N GLY A 256 -9.09 -0.30 -32.54
CA GLY A 256 -8.48 0.98 -32.16
C GLY A 256 -7.97 1.02 -30.72
N ASP A 257 -8.71 0.43 -29.78
CA ASP A 257 -8.30 0.39 -28.37
C ASP A 257 -7.03 -0.44 -28.18
N ILE A 258 -6.93 -1.56 -28.93
CA ILE A 258 -5.75 -2.44 -28.91
C ILE A 258 -4.57 -1.82 -29.64
N GLN A 259 -4.78 -1.06 -30.72
CA GLN A 259 -3.72 -0.37 -31.45
C GLN A 259 -2.96 0.61 -30.57
N ASN A 260 -3.63 1.25 -29.61
CA ASN A 260 -3.00 2.14 -28.64
C ASN A 260 -1.99 1.41 -27.72
N LEU A 261 -2.09 0.08 -27.59
CA LEU A 261 -1.11 -0.76 -26.90
C LEU A 261 0.11 -1.11 -27.76
N GLU A 262 0.15 -0.70 -29.02
CA GLU A 262 1.21 -1.06 -29.98
C GLU A 262 1.35 -2.59 -30.18
N ILE A 263 0.26 -3.31 -30.05
CA ILE A 263 0.15 -4.75 -30.26
C ILE A 263 -0.38 -4.99 -31.69
N SER A 264 0.31 -5.84 -32.45
CA SER A 264 -0.22 -6.31 -33.71
C SER A 264 -1.47 -7.17 -33.48
N CYS A 265 -2.60 -6.81 -34.04
CA CYS A 265 -3.86 -7.52 -33.84
C CYS A 265 -4.47 -8.03 -35.10
N LYS A 266 -5.13 -9.19 -35.02
CA LYS A 266 -5.92 -9.80 -36.11
C LYS A 266 -7.26 -10.22 -35.56
N LEU A 267 -8.33 -9.74 -36.21
CA LEU A 267 -9.68 -10.20 -35.94
C LEU A 267 -9.85 -11.64 -36.45
N LEU A 268 -10.37 -12.51 -35.57
CA LEU A 268 -10.71 -13.89 -35.91
C LEU A 268 -12.23 -14.01 -35.99
N ASP A 269 -12.71 -14.63 -37.04
CA ASP A 269 -14.10 -15.05 -37.15
C ASP A 269 -14.30 -16.29 -36.28
N LEU A 270 -15.36 -16.34 -35.48
CA LEU A 270 -15.68 -17.46 -34.59
C LEU A 270 -15.78 -18.81 -35.34
N GLU A 271 -16.23 -18.81 -36.61
CA GLU A 271 -16.23 -20.00 -37.44
C GLU A 271 -14.83 -20.55 -37.74
N ASN A 272 -13.82 -19.69 -37.77
CA ASN A 272 -12.41 -20.08 -37.97
C ASN A 272 -11.74 -20.58 -36.68
N LEU A 273 -12.25 -20.24 -35.49
CA LEU A 273 -11.78 -20.75 -34.19
C LEU A 273 -12.10 -22.22 -33.99
N ILE A 274 -13.19 -22.72 -34.57
CA ILE A 274 -13.62 -24.12 -34.49
C ILE A 274 -12.75 -25.03 -35.39
N ARG A 275 -11.93 -24.43 -36.29
CA ARG A 275 -11.02 -25.18 -37.17
C ARG A 275 -9.55 -24.96 -36.78
N PRO A 276 -8.99 -25.85 -35.94
CA PRO A 276 -7.62 -25.74 -35.42
C PRO A 276 -6.52 -25.63 -36.51
N ASP A 277 -6.82 -26.09 -37.71
CA ASP A 277 -5.86 -26.18 -38.82
C ASP A 277 -5.57 -24.82 -39.48
N LEU A 278 -6.37 -23.79 -39.23
CA LEU A 278 -6.27 -22.47 -39.82
C LEU A 278 -5.47 -21.47 -38.97
N LEU A 279 -5.24 -21.76 -37.71
CA LEU A 279 -4.43 -20.93 -36.83
C LEU A 279 -2.96 -21.26 -37.04
N SER A 280 -2.27 -20.44 -37.81
CA SER A 280 -0.80 -20.44 -37.90
C SER A 280 -0.16 -19.75 -36.72
N ALA A 281 -0.74 -19.94 -35.51
CA ALA A 281 -0.24 -19.35 -34.29
C ALA A 281 1.16 -19.90 -33.92
N LYS A 282 2.06 -19.00 -33.59
CA LYS A 282 3.48 -19.30 -33.31
C LYS A 282 3.82 -19.00 -31.85
N ASN A 283 4.98 -19.47 -31.43
CA ASN A 283 5.53 -19.11 -30.13
C ASN A 283 5.49 -17.60 -29.89
N GLY A 284 4.84 -17.18 -28.80
CA GLY A 284 4.65 -15.79 -28.43
C GLY A 284 3.34 -15.14 -28.87
N ASP A 285 2.51 -15.84 -29.68
CA ASP A 285 1.19 -15.33 -30.03
C ASP A 285 0.22 -15.41 -28.84
N VAL A 286 -0.73 -14.48 -28.80
CA VAL A 286 -1.78 -14.40 -27.77
C VAL A 286 -3.15 -14.55 -28.44
N LEU A 287 -3.94 -15.46 -27.90
CA LEU A 287 -5.32 -15.72 -28.35
C LEU A 287 -6.29 -15.26 -27.26
N LEU A 288 -7.11 -14.25 -27.59
CA LEU A 288 -8.16 -13.73 -26.72
C LEU A 288 -9.53 -14.25 -27.18
N LEU A 289 -10.17 -15.03 -26.34
CA LEU A 289 -11.46 -15.65 -26.56
C LEU A 289 -12.49 -15.03 -25.61
N ALA A 290 -13.39 -14.19 -26.14
CA ALA A 290 -14.55 -13.72 -25.40
C ALA A 290 -15.71 -14.69 -25.62
N MET A 291 -16.27 -15.26 -24.56
CA MET A 291 -17.36 -16.20 -24.63
C MET A 291 -18.16 -16.28 -23.32
N GLU A 292 -19.44 -16.60 -23.43
CA GLU A 292 -20.31 -16.69 -22.26
C GLU A 292 -20.05 -17.92 -21.40
N VAL A 293 -19.68 -19.07 -21.99
CA VAL A 293 -19.48 -20.34 -21.29
C VAL A 293 -18.14 -20.98 -21.68
N PRO A 294 -17.01 -20.42 -21.22
CA PRO A 294 -15.68 -20.94 -21.56
C PRO A 294 -15.42 -22.36 -21.08
N GLU A 295 -16.06 -22.81 -19.98
CA GLU A 295 -15.91 -24.16 -19.42
C GLU A 295 -16.32 -25.25 -20.41
N LEU A 296 -17.42 -25.01 -21.12
CA LEU A 296 -17.90 -25.94 -22.14
C LEU A 296 -16.91 -26.01 -23.31
N PHE A 297 -16.42 -24.84 -23.76
CA PHE A 297 -15.42 -24.75 -24.82
C PHE A 297 -14.12 -25.49 -24.44
N ILE A 298 -13.63 -25.27 -23.23
CA ILE A 298 -12.42 -25.95 -22.71
C ILE A 298 -12.60 -27.46 -22.74
N LYS A 299 -13.73 -27.95 -22.22
CA LYS A 299 -14.03 -29.38 -22.17
C LYS A 299 -14.11 -30.03 -23.55
N GLU A 300 -14.69 -29.34 -24.51
CA GLU A 300 -14.83 -29.83 -25.90
C GLU A 300 -13.54 -29.72 -26.71
N ASN A 301 -12.64 -28.82 -26.36
CA ASN A 301 -11.45 -28.48 -27.13
C ASN A 301 -10.12 -28.77 -26.42
N THR A 302 -10.09 -29.65 -25.45
CA THR A 302 -8.90 -29.97 -24.62
C THR A 302 -7.66 -30.31 -25.47
N GLN A 303 -7.81 -31.15 -26.52
CA GLN A 303 -6.69 -31.54 -27.38
C GLN A 303 -6.12 -30.36 -28.17
N TRP A 304 -6.96 -29.43 -28.58
CA TRP A 304 -6.54 -28.22 -29.28
C TRP A 304 -5.81 -27.27 -28.33
N LEU A 305 -6.29 -27.10 -27.12
CA LEU A 305 -5.62 -26.29 -26.08
C LEU A 305 -4.22 -26.85 -25.74
N GLU A 306 -4.10 -28.19 -25.62
CA GLU A 306 -2.81 -28.84 -25.40
C GLU A 306 -1.84 -28.60 -26.58
N LYS A 307 -2.33 -28.59 -27.83
CA LYS A 307 -1.51 -28.24 -28.99
C LYS A 307 -1.02 -26.79 -28.93
N LEU A 308 -1.88 -25.83 -28.55
CA LEU A 308 -1.48 -24.42 -28.36
C LEU A 308 -0.44 -24.28 -27.24
N LYS A 309 -0.61 -24.99 -26.16
CA LYS A 309 0.38 -25.05 -25.05
C LYS A 309 1.75 -25.53 -25.55
N HIS A 310 1.80 -26.63 -26.32
CA HIS A 310 3.06 -27.10 -26.95
C HIS A 310 3.69 -26.06 -27.90
N GLN A 311 2.88 -25.26 -28.55
CA GLN A 311 3.30 -24.14 -29.39
C GLN A 311 3.67 -22.89 -28.61
N ARG A 312 3.52 -22.87 -27.27
CA ARG A 312 3.70 -21.72 -26.37
C ARG A 312 2.84 -20.51 -26.76
N VAL A 313 1.61 -20.76 -27.16
CA VAL A 313 0.59 -19.73 -27.40
C VAL A 313 -0.10 -19.43 -26.07
N THR A 314 -0.20 -18.17 -25.73
CA THR A 314 -0.96 -17.73 -24.54
C THR A 314 -2.45 -17.66 -24.90
N VAL A 315 -3.30 -18.29 -24.10
CA VAL A 315 -4.76 -18.25 -24.28
C VAL A 315 -5.39 -17.46 -23.15
N ILE A 316 -6.17 -16.45 -23.50
CA ILE A 316 -6.92 -15.63 -22.56
C ILE A 316 -8.41 -15.86 -22.79
N PHE A 317 -9.12 -16.35 -21.79
CA PHE A 317 -10.57 -16.41 -21.78
C PHE A 317 -11.14 -15.15 -21.13
N TYR A 318 -12.07 -14.48 -21.76
CA TYR A 318 -12.78 -13.33 -21.22
C TYR A 318 -14.26 -13.67 -21.08
N SER A 319 -14.80 -13.60 -19.86
CA SER A 319 -16.18 -14.00 -19.54
C SER A 319 -16.82 -12.99 -18.60
N SER A 320 -18.15 -12.96 -18.57
CA SER A 320 -18.92 -12.12 -17.63
C SER A 320 -19.11 -12.74 -16.23
N HIS A 321 -18.68 -13.98 -15.99
CA HIS A 321 -18.87 -14.68 -14.72
C HIS A 321 -17.66 -15.53 -14.34
N LEU A 322 -17.58 -15.88 -13.05
CA LEU A 322 -16.54 -16.75 -12.51
C LEU A 322 -16.69 -18.17 -13.05
N PRO A 323 -15.61 -18.80 -13.50
CA PRO A 323 -15.65 -20.17 -13.96
C PRO A 323 -15.79 -21.17 -12.81
N VAL A 324 -16.45 -22.29 -13.10
CA VAL A 324 -16.45 -23.48 -12.25
C VAL A 324 -15.72 -24.59 -13.01
N ILE A 325 -14.39 -24.61 -12.91
CA ILE A 325 -13.55 -25.56 -13.63
C ILE A 325 -12.89 -26.52 -12.65
N ASN A 326 -13.19 -27.82 -12.78
CA ASN A 326 -12.60 -28.87 -11.93
C ASN A 326 -11.14 -29.17 -12.29
N GLU A 327 -10.73 -28.94 -13.51
CA GLU A 327 -9.36 -29.14 -13.99
C GLU A 327 -8.94 -27.95 -14.84
N TRP A 328 -8.03 -27.16 -14.32
CA TRP A 328 -7.44 -26.04 -15.03
C TRP A 328 -6.36 -26.50 -16.02
N PRO A 329 -6.38 -26.02 -17.25
CA PRO A 329 -5.27 -26.26 -18.16
C PRO A 329 -3.98 -25.71 -17.57
N ASP A 330 -2.97 -26.57 -17.38
CA ASP A 330 -1.63 -26.11 -16.94
C ASP A 330 -0.96 -25.25 -18.00
N GLY A 331 -0.20 -24.24 -17.60
CA GLY A 331 0.66 -23.45 -18.48
C GLY A 331 0.17 -22.04 -18.76
N LEU A 332 0.27 -21.56 -19.99
CA LEU A 332 0.05 -20.17 -20.43
C LEU A 332 -1.44 -19.83 -20.63
N THR A 333 -2.30 -20.22 -19.68
CA THR A 333 -3.74 -19.95 -19.77
C THR A 333 -4.15 -18.99 -18.66
N TYR A 334 -4.85 -17.94 -19.05
CA TYR A 334 -5.42 -16.95 -18.15
C TYR A 334 -6.93 -16.87 -18.35
N TRP A 335 -7.61 -16.59 -17.26
CA TRP A 335 -9.03 -16.28 -17.31
C TRP A 335 -9.26 -14.89 -16.77
N ILE A 336 -9.99 -14.07 -17.49
CA ILE A 336 -10.38 -12.74 -17.07
C ILE A 336 -11.89 -12.69 -16.97
N THR A 337 -12.38 -12.21 -15.85
CA THR A 337 -13.81 -11.98 -15.68
C THR A 337 -14.06 -10.65 -14.97
N GLY A 338 -15.19 -10.03 -15.28
CA GLY A 338 -15.76 -9.01 -14.43
C GLY A 338 -16.51 -9.66 -13.27
N ILE A 339 -16.38 -9.11 -12.07
CA ILE A 339 -17.32 -9.37 -10.99
C ILE A 339 -18.32 -8.23 -11.03
N SER A 340 -19.50 -8.46 -11.55
CA SER A 340 -20.64 -7.59 -11.32
C SER A 340 -21.81 -8.47 -10.95
N SER A 341 -22.54 -8.14 -9.91
CA SER A 341 -23.83 -8.78 -9.72
C SER A 341 -24.85 -7.99 -10.54
N SER A 342 -25.43 -8.61 -11.55
CA SER A 342 -26.49 -8.01 -12.36
C SER A 342 -27.70 -7.59 -11.54
N GLU A 343 -28.00 -8.29 -10.44
CA GLU A 343 -29.05 -7.92 -9.49
C GLU A 343 -28.65 -6.77 -8.56
N LEU A 344 -27.37 -6.53 -8.37
CA LEU A 344 -26.81 -5.46 -7.54
C LEU A 344 -26.57 -4.17 -8.32
N ASN A 345 -26.32 -4.23 -9.62
CA ASN A 345 -26.12 -3.03 -10.45
C ASN A 345 -27.29 -2.02 -10.36
N ASP A 346 -28.52 -2.50 -10.25
CA ASP A 346 -29.69 -1.63 -10.10
C ASP A 346 -29.85 -1.06 -8.66
N LYS A 347 -29.31 -1.73 -7.65
CA LYS A 347 -29.42 -1.31 -6.25
C LYS A 347 -28.17 -0.62 -5.70
N LEU A 348 -26.98 -0.87 -6.28
CA LEU A 348 -25.70 -0.61 -5.65
C LEU A 348 -24.70 0.20 -6.46
N PHE A 349 -25.16 1.08 -7.34
CA PHE A 349 -24.26 2.02 -8.01
C PHE A 349 -23.18 1.36 -8.91
N GLY A 350 -23.38 0.12 -9.36
CA GLY A 350 -22.42 -0.53 -10.27
C GLY A 350 -21.05 -0.84 -9.62
N ILE A 351 -21.04 -1.44 -8.43
CA ILE A 351 -19.78 -1.95 -7.85
C ILE A 351 -19.24 -3.02 -8.78
N GLU A 352 -18.14 -2.72 -9.43
CA GLU A 352 -17.47 -3.59 -10.37
C GLU A 352 -16.10 -4.00 -9.84
N GLY A 353 -15.66 -5.17 -10.24
CA GLY A 353 -14.30 -5.63 -10.08
C GLY A 353 -13.88 -6.45 -11.29
N GLY A 354 -12.59 -6.53 -11.53
CA GLY A 354 -11.99 -7.41 -12.52
C GLY A 354 -11.10 -8.44 -11.88
N ILE A 355 -10.98 -9.63 -12.48
CA ILE A 355 -10.14 -10.71 -11.96
C ILE A 355 -9.32 -11.30 -13.09
N VAL A 356 -8.04 -11.56 -12.81
CA VAL A 356 -7.19 -12.45 -13.58
C VAL A 356 -6.93 -13.70 -12.76
N LEU A 357 -7.27 -14.87 -13.31
CA LEU A 357 -7.03 -16.17 -12.72
C LEU A 357 -5.90 -16.90 -13.45
N SER A 358 -4.99 -17.54 -12.71
CA SER A 358 -3.89 -18.30 -13.28
C SER A 358 -3.32 -19.34 -12.31
N ASN A 359 -2.69 -20.39 -12.86
CA ASN A 359 -1.91 -21.37 -12.11
C ASN A 359 -0.39 -21.16 -12.17
N ALA A 360 0.08 -20.10 -12.82
CA ALA A 360 1.50 -19.85 -13.07
C ALA A 360 2.13 -18.88 -12.06
N ASP A 361 2.92 -19.38 -11.10
CA ASP A 361 3.47 -18.64 -9.95
C ASP A 361 4.30 -17.40 -10.30
N ARG A 362 5.27 -17.54 -11.19
CA ARG A 362 6.23 -16.47 -11.50
C ARG A 362 5.57 -15.32 -12.25
N GLN A 363 4.73 -15.65 -13.21
CA GLN A 363 4.07 -14.67 -14.06
C GLN A 363 3.11 -13.78 -13.26
N ILE A 364 2.44 -14.33 -12.25
CA ILE A 364 1.55 -13.56 -11.38
C ILE A 364 2.32 -12.56 -10.51
N ALA A 365 3.46 -12.95 -9.96
CA ALA A 365 4.29 -12.01 -9.17
C ALA A 365 4.77 -10.82 -10.02
N GLU A 366 5.17 -11.07 -11.25
CA GLU A 366 5.56 -10.04 -12.21
C GLU A 366 4.38 -9.14 -12.62
N LEU A 367 3.20 -9.71 -12.80
CA LEU A 367 1.97 -8.96 -13.08
C LEU A 367 1.59 -8.05 -11.90
N ILE A 368 1.68 -8.53 -10.66
CA ILE A 368 1.44 -7.69 -9.46
C ILE A 368 2.38 -6.48 -9.43
N GLU A 369 3.65 -6.66 -9.72
CA GLU A 369 4.62 -5.55 -9.78
C GLU A 369 4.29 -4.57 -10.92
N SER A 370 3.80 -5.06 -12.06
CA SER A 370 3.32 -4.21 -13.15
C SER A 370 2.11 -3.36 -12.74
N CYS A 371 1.11 -3.98 -12.10
CA CYS A 371 -0.11 -3.29 -11.65
C CYS A 371 0.14 -2.18 -10.62
N LYS A 372 1.16 -2.31 -9.77
CA LYS A 372 1.53 -1.26 -8.81
C LYS A 372 1.84 0.08 -9.47
N ARG A 373 2.32 0.07 -10.70
CA ARG A 373 2.76 1.27 -11.43
C ARG A 373 1.64 1.94 -12.20
N SER A 374 0.67 1.17 -12.70
CA SER A 374 -0.50 1.67 -13.44
C SER A 374 -1.70 1.97 -12.55
N GLY A 375 -1.77 1.35 -11.38
CA GLY A 375 -2.74 1.63 -10.34
C GLY A 375 -4.21 1.23 -10.56
N PRO A 376 -4.58 0.33 -11.52
CA PRO A 376 -5.98 -0.08 -11.74
C PRO A 376 -6.42 -1.17 -10.77
N VAL A 377 -6.16 -0.99 -9.50
CA VAL A 377 -6.43 -2.00 -8.46
C VAL A 377 -7.82 -1.83 -7.85
N LEU A 378 -8.42 -2.94 -7.42
CA LEU A 378 -9.66 -2.95 -6.66
C LEU A 378 -9.43 -2.33 -5.28
N SER A 379 -10.36 -1.49 -4.83
CA SER A 379 -10.28 -0.94 -3.47
C SER A 379 -10.65 -1.97 -2.41
N ALA A 380 -10.11 -1.80 -1.20
CA ALA A 380 -10.46 -2.66 -0.07
C ALA A 380 -11.93 -2.59 0.31
N ARG A 381 -12.56 -1.41 0.16
CA ARG A 381 -14.01 -1.22 0.39
C ARG A 381 -14.83 -2.05 -0.58
N SER A 382 -14.51 -1.96 -1.88
CA SER A 382 -15.17 -2.78 -2.90
C SER A 382 -14.93 -4.28 -2.69
N ALA A 383 -13.71 -4.68 -2.31
CA ALA A 383 -13.38 -6.07 -2.03
C ALA A 383 -14.20 -6.64 -0.85
N ALA A 384 -14.36 -5.87 0.24
CA ALA A 384 -15.15 -6.28 1.39
C ALA A 384 -16.62 -6.54 1.02
N VAL A 385 -17.21 -5.63 0.25
CA VAL A 385 -18.61 -5.78 -0.19
C VAL A 385 -18.76 -6.95 -1.16
N LEU A 386 -17.89 -7.07 -2.17
CA LEU A 386 -17.93 -8.18 -3.13
C LEU A 386 -17.76 -9.53 -2.44
N LEU A 387 -16.90 -9.64 -1.43
CA LEU A 387 -16.71 -10.88 -0.67
C LEU A 387 -18.01 -11.31 0.05
N GLU A 388 -18.73 -10.40 0.71
CA GLU A 388 -19.98 -10.72 1.39
C GLU A 388 -21.10 -11.10 0.40
N LEU A 389 -21.15 -10.41 -0.76
CA LEU A 389 -22.10 -10.76 -1.81
C LEU A 389 -21.83 -12.13 -2.43
N MET A 390 -20.55 -12.50 -2.59
CA MET A 390 -20.19 -13.85 -3.05
C MET A 390 -20.61 -14.95 -2.07
N LYS A 391 -20.79 -14.64 -0.77
CA LYS A 391 -21.29 -15.58 0.23
C LYS A 391 -22.82 -15.72 0.25
N ASP A 392 -23.50 -15.24 -0.79
CA ASP A 392 -24.96 -15.23 -0.94
C ASP A 392 -25.71 -14.56 0.23
N LYS A 393 -25.08 -13.57 0.87
CA LYS A 393 -25.73 -12.77 1.90
C LYS A 393 -26.51 -11.63 1.25
N GLU A 394 -27.83 -11.62 1.43
CA GLU A 394 -28.63 -10.44 1.12
C GLU A 394 -28.18 -9.27 2.02
N THR A 395 -27.73 -8.21 1.39
CA THR A 395 -27.24 -7.01 2.08
C THR A 395 -27.98 -5.80 1.50
N ASP A 396 -28.56 -4.98 2.38
CA ASP A 396 -29.19 -3.71 2.01
C ASP A 396 -28.16 -2.56 1.99
N LEU A 397 -28.62 -1.36 1.67
CA LEU A 397 -27.75 -0.17 1.60
C LEU A 397 -27.10 0.18 2.94
N ASP A 398 -27.76 -0.06 4.06
CA ASP A 398 -27.20 0.20 5.38
C ASP A 398 -26.13 -0.84 5.73
N GLY A 399 -26.35 -2.10 5.39
CA GLY A 399 -25.35 -3.15 5.54
C GLY A 399 -24.13 -2.92 4.66
N ILE A 400 -24.28 -2.42 3.42
CA ILE A 400 -23.16 -2.05 2.56
C ILE A 400 -22.41 -0.84 3.10
N ALA A 401 -23.12 0.16 3.59
CA ALA A 401 -22.52 1.31 4.25
C ALA A 401 -21.64 0.85 5.42
N GLN A 402 -22.14 -0.04 6.27
CA GLN A 402 -21.39 -0.61 7.38
C GLN A 402 -20.16 -1.41 6.92
N LEU A 403 -20.33 -2.31 5.93
CA LEU A 403 -19.22 -3.12 5.38
C LEU A 403 -18.12 -2.26 4.73
N SER A 404 -18.48 -1.12 4.13
CA SER A 404 -17.55 -0.21 3.48
C SER A 404 -17.05 0.92 4.38
N GLY A 405 -17.51 1.00 5.65
CA GLY A 405 -17.12 2.06 6.57
C GLY A 405 -17.57 3.46 6.13
N ILE A 406 -18.67 3.56 5.40
CA ILE A 406 -19.29 4.80 4.95
C ILE A 406 -20.45 5.11 5.88
N ASN A 407 -20.55 6.36 6.38
CA ASN A 407 -21.60 6.71 7.35
C ASN A 407 -23.02 6.58 6.77
N LYS A 408 -23.21 6.98 5.50
CA LYS A 408 -24.53 6.91 4.87
C LYS A 408 -24.46 6.81 3.35
N LEU A 409 -24.93 5.70 2.82
CA LEU A 409 -25.22 5.56 1.40
C LEU A 409 -26.67 5.96 1.11
N LYS A 410 -26.86 6.74 0.04
CA LYS A 410 -28.20 7.11 -0.42
C LYS A 410 -28.44 6.57 -1.82
N ALA A 411 -29.56 5.87 -2.03
CA ALA A 411 -29.95 5.44 -3.35
C ALA A 411 -30.05 6.64 -4.31
N GLY A 412 -29.47 6.49 -5.52
CA GLY A 412 -29.48 7.54 -6.55
C GLY A 412 -28.55 8.74 -6.26
N SER A 413 -27.73 8.71 -5.20
CA SER A 413 -26.66 9.71 -5.03
C SER A 413 -25.58 9.49 -6.08
N LYS A 414 -24.98 10.59 -6.54
CA LYS A 414 -23.91 10.61 -7.53
C LYS A 414 -22.71 11.35 -6.96
N PRO A 415 -21.99 10.75 -6.00
CA PRO A 415 -20.88 11.41 -5.34
C PRO A 415 -19.78 11.81 -6.34
N GLU A 416 -19.56 11.05 -7.42
CA GLU A 416 -18.60 11.39 -8.47
C GLU A 416 -18.90 12.75 -9.10
N GLU A 417 -20.18 13.02 -9.45
CA GLU A 417 -20.58 14.30 -10.03
C GLU A 417 -20.38 15.47 -9.06
N LEU A 418 -20.65 15.24 -7.76
CA LEU A 418 -20.47 16.25 -6.73
C LEU A 418 -18.99 16.56 -6.48
N ILE A 419 -18.13 15.53 -6.44
CA ILE A 419 -16.68 15.65 -6.29
C ILE A 419 -16.08 16.37 -7.50
N SER A 420 -16.41 15.90 -8.73
CA SER A 420 -15.91 16.50 -9.95
C SER A 420 -16.26 17.98 -10.05
N LYS A 421 -17.52 18.32 -9.77
CA LYS A 421 -17.96 19.72 -9.73
C LYS A 421 -17.16 20.53 -8.71
N LYS A 422 -16.95 19.98 -7.50
CA LYS A 422 -16.25 20.68 -6.42
C LYS A 422 -14.77 20.88 -6.73
N LEU A 423 -14.10 19.89 -7.32
CA LEU A 423 -12.72 19.98 -7.76
C LEU A 423 -12.55 20.96 -8.94
N CYS A 424 -13.50 20.99 -9.90
CA CYS A 424 -13.50 21.99 -10.95
C CYS A 424 -13.62 23.42 -10.40
N GLU A 425 -14.49 23.64 -9.39
CA GLU A 425 -14.60 24.93 -8.71
C GLU A 425 -13.29 25.33 -8.02
N TRP A 426 -12.60 24.40 -7.35
CA TRP A 426 -11.40 24.68 -6.59
C TRP A 426 -10.15 24.86 -7.46
N GLU A 427 -10.04 24.11 -8.56
CA GLU A 427 -8.89 24.17 -9.49
C GLU A 427 -9.12 25.10 -10.70
N HIS A 428 -10.27 25.73 -10.83
CA HIS A 428 -10.67 26.53 -11.99
C HIS A 428 -10.70 25.75 -13.31
N ALA A 429 -11.06 24.45 -13.22
CA ALA A 429 -11.01 23.52 -14.34
C ALA A 429 -12.30 23.50 -15.17
N ALA A 430 -12.18 23.15 -16.46
CA ALA A 430 -13.30 22.93 -17.34
C ALA A 430 -14.04 21.61 -17.05
N ASP A 431 -13.29 20.57 -16.66
CA ASP A 431 -13.84 19.26 -16.29
C ASP A 431 -12.88 18.49 -15.35
N CYS A 432 -13.40 17.44 -14.68
CA CYS A 432 -12.67 16.61 -13.72
C CYS A 432 -13.06 15.14 -13.84
N PHE A 433 -12.07 14.26 -13.88
CA PHE A 433 -12.22 12.81 -14.02
C PHE A 433 -11.61 12.10 -12.80
N LEU A 434 -12.36 11.17 -12.22
CA LEU A 434 -11.95 10.44 -11.02
C LEU A 434 -11.44 9.03 -11.38
N PHE A 435 -10.32 8.64 -10.78
CA PHE A 435 -9.59 7.41 -11.05
C PHE A 435 -9.47 6.51 -9.82
N PRO A 436 -9.22 5.19 -9.97
CA PRO A 436 -9.06 4.26 -8.85
C PRO A 436 -7.88 4.56 -7.93
N SER A 437 -6.86 5.28 -8.43
CA SER A 437 -5.68 5.69 -7.67
C SER A 437 -5.02 6.92 -8.30
N GLY A 438 -4.14 7.60 -7.54
CA GLY A 438 -3.29 8.66 -8.08
C GLY A 438 -2.40 8.17 -9.23
N MET A 439 -1.85 6.96 -9.14
CA MET A 439 -1.06 6.38 -10.23
C MET A 439 -1.87 6.09 -11.48
N SER A 440 -3.15 5.68 -11.37
CA SER A 440 -4.03 5.58 -12.54
C SER A 440 -4.25 6.93 -13.22
N ALA A 441 -4.38 8.01 -12.45
CA ALA A 441 -4.49 9.37 -12.98
C ALA A 441 -3.21 9.78 -13.73
N VAL A 442 -2.03 9.62 -13.10
CA VAL A 442 -0.73 9.89 -13.74
C VAL A 442 -0.55 9.09 -15.02
N HIS A 443 -0.75 7.76 -14.94
CA HIS A 443 -0.60 6.85 -16.08
C HIS A 443 -1.52 7.23 -17.24
N SER A 444 -2.77 7.62 -16.94
CA SER A 444 -3.74 8.01 -17.96
C SER A 444 -3.33 9.26 -18.71
N VAL A 445 -2.92 10.32 -18.04
CA VAL A 445 -2.46 11.55 -18.68
C VAL A 445 -1.20 11.29 -19.51
N MET A 446 -0.23 10.57 -18.95
CA MET A 446 1.00 10.24 -19.67
C MET A 446 0.74 9.44 -20.94
N ASN A 447 -0.11 8.41 -20.89
CA ASN A 447 -0.41 7.62 -22.09
C ASN A 447 -1.29 8.38 -23.10
N LEU A 448 -2.16 9.28 -22.64
CA LEU A 448 -3.00 10.10 -23.52
C LEU A 448 -2.15 11.05 -24.38
N LEU A 449 -1.15 11.70 -23.77
CA LEU A 449 -0.31 12.70 -24.42
C LEU A 449 0.80 12.10 -25.29
N ARG A 450 1.20 10.87 -24.99
CA ARG A 450 2.27 10.19 -25.71
C ARG A 450 1.81 9.66 -27.06
N ASN A 451 2.70 9.74 -28.05
CA ASN A 451 2.59 8.96 -29.30
C ASN A 451 4.00 8.57 -29.80
N LYS A 452 4.08 7.72 -30.87
CA LYS A 452 5.36 7.22 -31.40
C LYS A 452 6.33 8.29 -31.88
N SER A 453 5.80 9.40 -32.36
CA SER A 453 6.62 10.53 -32.83
C SER A 453 7.01 11.49 -31.71
N ARG A 454 6.37 11.39 -30.54
CA ARG A 454 6.60 12.26 -29.38
C ARG A 454 6.83 11.42 -28.12
N PRO A 455 7.98 10.73 -27.97
CA PRO A 455 8.28 9.89 -26.81
C PRO A 455 8.90 10.67 -25.64
N GLN A 456 9.38 11.91 -25.84
CA GLN A 456 10.12 12.67 -24.82
C GLN A 456 9.17 13.23 -23.77
N VAL A 457 9.53 13.04 -22.50
CA VAL A 457 8.88 13.64 -21.33
C VAL A 457 9.97 14.46 -20.59
N ILE A 458 9.74 15.74 -20.41
CA ILE A 458 10.61 16.60 -19.62
C ILE A 458 10.05 16.67 -18.21
N VAL A 459 10.84 16.28 -17.23
CA VAL A 459 10.49 16.27 -15.81
C VAL A 459 11.25 17.37 -15.11
N ILE A 460 10.55 18.29 -14.45
CA ILE A 460 11.18 19.41 -13.74
C ILE A 460 11.14 19.15 -12.25
N GLY A 461 12.33 19.13 -11.64
CA GLY A 461 12.51 18.82 -10.22
C GLY A 461 12.33 17.34 -9.87
N LEU A 462 12.29 17.04 -8.58
CA LEU A 462 12.00 15.70 -8.10
C LEU A 462 10.50 15.40 -8.22
N MET A 463 10.18 14.13 -8.45
CA MET A 463 8.80 13.67 -8.51
C MET A 463 8.60 12.42 -7.64
N TYR A 464 7.35 12.08 -7.38
CA TYR A 464 6.96 10.89 -6.63
C TYR A 464 7.62 9.62 -7.20
N SER A 465 8.17 8.79 -6.30
CA SER A 465 9.00 7.64 -6.68
C SER A 465 8.34 6.65 -7.65
N ASP A 466 7.02 6.41 -7.52
CA ASP A 466 6.34 5.49 -8.44
C ASP A 466 6.10 6.15 -9.81
N SER A 467 5.90 7.47 -9.88
CA SER A 467 5.85 8.22 -11.14
C SER A 467 7.21 8.23 -11.84
N TYR A 468 8.29 8.40 -11.07
CA TYR A 468 9.67 8.25 -11.57
C TYR A 468 9.91 6.84 -12.10
N ASN A 469 9.54 5.80 -11.33
CA ASN A 469 9.68 4.40 -11.76
C ASN A 469 8.85 4.07 -13.01
N LEU A 470 7.69 4.70 -13.19
CA LEU A 470 6.89 4.55 -14.41
C LEU A 470 7.66 5.01 -15.65
N LEU A 471 8.45 6.07 -15.55
CA LEU A 471 9.29 6.59 -16.63
C LEU A 471 10.57 5.77 -16.85
N MET A 472 11.21 5.34 -15.76
CA MET A 472 12.55 4.72 -15.78
C MET A 472 12.56 3.19 -15.89
N ASN A 473 11.40 2.53 -15.86
CA ASN A 473 11.37 1.06 -15.91
C ASN A 473 11.81 0.54 -17.28
N PRO A 474 12.82 -0.36 -17.36
CA PRO A 474 13.30 -0.91 -18.62
C PRO A 474 12.24 -1.61 -19.49
N GLY A 475 11.26 -2.29 -18.88
CA GLY A 475 10.14 -2.93 -19.60
C GLY A 475 9.13 -1.92 -20.17
N ARG A 476 8.98 -0.77 -19.52
CA ARG A 476 8.07 0.33 -19.93
C ARG A 476 8.83 1.53 -20.48
N SER A 477 10.10 1.72 -20.11
CA SER A 477 10.94 2.86 -20.51
C SER A 477 11.33 2.85 -21.99
N SER A 478 11.20 1.73 -22.69
CA SER A 478 11.30 1.73 -24.17
C SER A 478 10.26 2.64 -24.83
N ARG A 479 9.31 3.17 -24.08
CA ARG A 479 8.27 4.09 -24.53
C ARG A 479 8.55 5.55 -24.26
N TRP A 480 9.37 5.86 -23.25
CA TRP A 480 9.61 7.20 -22.76
C TRP A 480 11.08 7.56 -22.89
N GLU A 481 11.36 8.73 -23.41
CA GLU A 481 12.66 9.38 -23.37
C GLU A 481 12.56 10.45 -22.28
N ALA A 482 12.83 10.08 -21.01
CA ALA A 482 12.72 11.00 -19.89
C ALA A 482 13.95 11.89 -19.80
N GLU A 483 13.74 13.20 -19.76
CA GLU A 483 14.75 14.23 -19.53
C GLU A 483 14.47 14.93 -18.23
N PHE A 484 15.42 14.92 -17.29
CA PHE A 484 15.28 15.54 -15.98
C PHE A 484 15.99 16.89 -15.94
N VAL A 485 15.25 17.94 -15.53
CA VAL A 485 15.74 19.32 -15.46
C VAL A 485 15.66 19.80 -14.02
N GLY A 486 16.78 20.26 -13.49
CA GLY A 486 16.86 20.86 -12.16
C GLY A 486 16.12 22.23 -12.11
N LEU A 487 15.67 22.63 -10.92
CA LEU A 487 14.99 23.91 -10.75
C LEU A 487 15.92 25.10 -11.05
N ASP A 488 17.21 24.92 -10.85
CA ASP A 488 18.27 25.90 -11.20
C ASP A 488 18.60 25.92 -12.71
N GLU A 489 18.04 24.99 -13.50
CA GLU A 489 18.27 24.83 -14.93
C GLU A 489 17.08 25.23 -15.80
N LEU A 490 16.02 25.86 -15.26
CA LEU A 490 14.78 26.17 -15.97
C LEU A 490 15.02 27.06 -17.23
N GLU A 491 16.04 27.91 -17.24
CA GLU A 491 16.39 28.77 -18.39
C GLU A 491 16.94 27.94 -19.57
N SER A 492 17.34 26.69 -19.36
CA SER A 492 17.75 25.77 -20.43
C SER A 492 16.54 25.05 -21.10
N LEU A 493 15.37 25.11 -20.50
CA LEU A 493 14.18 24.40 -20.95
C LEU A 493 13.81 24.64 -22.43
N PRO A 494 13.87 25.89 -22.97
CA PRO A 494 13.61 26.14 -24.40
C PRO A 494 14.55 25.40 -25.36
N GLN A 495 15.78 25.08 -24.93
CA GLN A 495 16.77 24.36 -25.75
C GLN A 495 16.57 22.84 -25.70
N ILE A 496 15.94 22.33 -24.63
CA ILE A 496 15.64 20.91 -24.43
C ILE A 496 14.37 20.50 -25.15
N ILE A 497 13.38 21.40 -25.25
CA ILE A 497 12.13 21.16 -25.96
C ILE A 497 12.40 20.92 -27.46
N SER A 498 11.78 19.88 -28.00
CA SER A 498 11.91 19.48 -29.41
C SER A 498 10.56 19.02 -29.98
N GLU A 499 10.53 18.72 -31.27
CA GLU A 499 9.34 18.11 -31.92
C GLU A 499 8.97 16.75 -31.32
N LYS A 500 9.90 16.10 -30.62
CA LYS A 500 9.69 14.83 -29.91
C LYS A 500 9.06 15.00 -28.54
N THR A 501 9.00 16.20 -28.00
CA THR A 501 8.50 16.45 -26.65
C THR A 501 6.99 16.26 -26.60
N ALA A 502 6.53 15.28 -25.82
CA ALA A 502 5.12 14.99 -25.60
C ALA A 502 4.51 15.91 -24.55
N MET A 503 5.25 16.17 -23.47
CA MET A 503 4.79 16.95 -22.33
C MET A 503 5.94 17.41 -21.44
N ILE A 504 5.65 18.43 -20.64
CA ILE A 504 6.45 18.85 -19.47
C ILE A 504 5.66 18.46 -18.22
N VAL A 505 6.32 17.85 -17.24
CA VAL A 505 5.69 17.38 -15.99
C VAL A 505 6.45 17.94 -14.80
N THR A 506 5.72 18.38 -13.76
CA THR A 506 6.28 18.75 -12.45
C THR A 506 5.30 18.48 -11.34
N GLU A 507 5.75 18.59 -10.08
CA GLU A 507 4.89 18.69 -8.90
C GLU A 507 4.84 20.14 -8.42
N THR A 508 3.69 20.61 -7.91
CA THR A 508 3.60 21.97 -7.35
C THR A 508 4.54 22.16 -6.16
N ILE A 509 4.60 21.18 -5.30
CA ILE A 509 5.53 21.05 -4.17
C ILE A 509 6.19 19.68 -4.30
N THR A 510 7.49 19.66 -4.54
CA THR A 510 8.22 18.41 -4.72
C THR A 510 8.33 17.62 -3.42
N ASN A 511 8.36 16.30 -3.54
CA ASN A 511 8.54 15.40 -2.41
C ASN A 511 9.82 14.55 -2.61
N PRO A 512 10.80 14.58 -1.69
CA PRO A 512 10.70 15.03 -0.29
C PRO A 512 11.33 16.41 0.03
N LEU A 513 12.00 17.06 -0.89
CA LEU A 513 12.79 18.28 -0.61
C LEU A 513 11.94 19.56 -0.52
N VAL A 514 10.63 19.44 -0.77
CA VAL A 514 9.63 20.52 -0.64
C VAL A 514 9.98 21.77 -1.46
N GLU A 515 10.68 21.56 -2.59
CA GLU A 515 11.03 22.63 -3.54
C GLU A 515 9.80 23.04 -4.35
N ILE A 516 9.75 24.30 -4.75
CA ILE A 516 8.63 24.89 -5.50
C ILE A 516 9.12 25.29 -6.88
N PRO A 517 8.78 24.56 -7.95
CA PRO A 517 9.03 24.98 -9.32
C PRO A 517 8.30 26.30 -9.66
N ASP A 518 8.90 27.19 -10.43
CA ASP A 518 8.23 28.39 -10.91
C ASP A 518 7.21 28.03 -12.01
N LEU A 519 5.99 27.68 -11.60
CA LEU A 519 4.91 27.26 -12.49
C LEU A 519 4.57 28.30 -13.55
N GLU A 520 4.62 29.59 -13.20
CA GLU A 520 4.35 30.68 -14.15
C GLU A 520 5.39 30.66 -15.27
N ARG A 521 6.68 30.58 -14.93
CA ARG A 521 7.76 30.52 -15.91
C ARG A 521 7.71 29.27 -16.78
N ILE A 522 7.41 28.10 -16.18
CA ILE A 522 7.26 26.83 -16.91
C ILE A 522 6.07 26.89 -17.88
N GLY A 523 4.93 27.39 -17.41
CA GLY A 523 3.72 27.54 -18.23
C GLY A 523 3.92 28.49 -19.42
N GLU A 524 4.60 29.64 -19.21
CA GLU A 524 4.97 30.53 -20.31
C GLU A 524 5.82 29.82 -21.38
N ILE A 525 6.83 29.06 -20.97
CA ILE A 525 7.71 28.33 -21.90
C ILE A 525 6.92 27.21 -22.60
N ALA A 526 6.14 26.41 -21.89
CA ALA A 526 5.34 25.32 -22.43
C ALA A 526 4.36 25.85 -23.48
N SER A 527 3.61 26.92 -23.15
CA SER A 527 2.65 27.57 -24.03
C SER A 527 3.31 28.13 -25.29
N ALA A 528 4.46 28.81 -25.15
CA ALA A 528 5.22 29.37 -26.28
C ALA A 528 5.70 28.30 -27.27
N HIS A 529 5.92 27.06 -26.82
CA HIS A 529 6.36 25.92 -27.64
C HIS A 529 5.23 24.97 -28.04
N GLY A 530 4.01 25.22 -27.57
CA GLY A 530 2.85 24.35 -27.83
C GLY A 530 3.01 22.94 -27.27
N VAL A 531 3.67 22.80 -26.12
CA VAL A 531 3.89 21.53 -25.41
C VAL A 531 2.95 21.45 -24.22
N PRO A 532 2.17 20.38 -24.03
CA PRO A 532 1.29 20.20 -22.89
C PRO A 532 2.05 20.28 -21.56
N PHE A 533 1.51 21.05 -20.61
CA PHE A 533 2.04 21.20 -19.27
C PHE A 533 1.16 20.46 -18.24
N VAL A 534 1.76 19.51 -17.51
CA VAL A 534 1.10 18.63 -16.55
C VAL A 534 1.66 18.90 -15.16
N VAL A 535 0.79 19.13 -14.19
CA VAL A 535 1.19 19.42 -12.81
C VAL A 535 0.53 18.46 -11.84
N ASP A 536 1.32 17.73 -11.06
CA ASP A 536 0.79 16.99 -9.89
C ASP A 536 0.69 17.97 -8.70
N ASN A 537 -0.56 18.31 -8.36
CA ASN A 537 -0.89 19.26 -7.30
C ASN A 537 -1.25 18.56 -5.97
N THR A 538 -0.84 17.31 -5.80
CA THR A 538 -1.22 16.48 -4.64
C THR A 538 -0.77 17.09 -3.32
N VAL A 539 0.46 17.62 -3.22
CA VAL A 539 1.04 18.12 -1.95
C VAL A 539 0.52 19.51 -1.62
N ALA A 540 0.46 20.42 -2.59
CA ALA A 540 -0.09 21.76 -2.37
C ALA A 540 -1.60 21.72 -2.16
N SER A 541 -2.31 20.87 -2.87
CA SER A 541 -3.77 20.81 -2.95
C SER A 541 -4.40 22.05 -3.62
N PRO A 542 -5.68 21.99 -4.03
CA PRO A 542 -6.35 23.14 -4.64
C PRO A 542 -6.55 24.34 -3.69
N ALA A 543 -6.33 24.15 -2.39
CA ALA A 543 -6.42 25.25 -1.43
C ALA A 543 -5.18 26.14 -1.39
N ASN A 544 -4.01 25.59 -1.73
CA ASN A 544 -2.75 26.31 -1.67
C ASN A 544 -2.25 26.79 -3.03
N CYS A 545 -2.63 26.13 -4.13
CA CYS A 545 -2.24 26.50 -5.49
C CYS A 545 -3.26 25.98 -6.51
N GLN A 546 -3.48 26.75 -7.58
CA GLN A 546 -4.29 26.39 -8.75
C GLN A 546 -3.39 26.42 -10.00
N PRO A 547 -2.76 25.30 -10.38
CA PRO A 547 -1.82 25.28 -11.50
C PRO A 547 -2.41 25.65 -12.87
N LEU A 548 -3.73 25.50 -13.05
CA LEU A 548 -4.41 25.91 -14.28
C LEU A 548 -4.34 27.44 -14.49
N ASP A 549 -4.20 28.23 -13.45
CA ASP A 549 -4.01 29.68 -13.51
C ASP A 549 -2.59 30.05 -14.01
N TYR A 550 -1.66 29.08 -14.00
CA TYR A 550 -0.28 29.20 -14.49
C TYR A 550 -0.05 28.41 -15.79
N ASP A 551 -1.05 28.34 -16.65
CA ASP A 551 -1.02 27.70 -17.94
C ASP A 551 -0.78 26.18 -17.95
N ALA A 552 -0.99 25.48 -16.83
CA ALA A 552 -1.08 24.03 -16.87
C ALA A 552 -2.28 23.59 -17.71
N ASP A 553 -2.15 22.52 -18.51
CA ASP A 553 -3.24 21.92 -19.28
C ASP A 553 -3.94 20.81 -18.50
N TYR A 554 -3.17 20.10 -17.66
CA TYR A 554 -3.64 19.01 -16.81
C TYR A 554 -3.14 19.18 -15.40
N VAL A 555 -4.05 19.04 -14.43
CA VAL A 555 -3.72 18.98 -13.00
C VAL A 555 -4.11 17.63 -12.45
N ILE A 556 -3.18 17.00 -11.74
CA ILE A 556 -3.36 15.66 -11.15
C ILE A 556 -3.41 15.77 -9.63
N HIS A 557 -4.29 14.99 -9.00
CA HIS A 557 -4.29 14.75 -7.56
C HIS A 557 -4.35 13.27 -7.24
N SER A 558 -3.55 12.83 -6.27
CA SER A 558 -3.89 11.66 -5.50
C SER A 558 -4.92 12.06 -4.44
N THR A 559 -6.18 11.70 -4.66
CA THR A 559 -7.26 12.00 -3.70
C THR A 559 -7.10 11.24 -2.39
N THR A 560 -6.28 10.19 -2.40
CA THR A 560 -5.80 9.42 -1.24
C THR A 560 -5.17 10.28 -0.15
N LYS A 561 -4.60 11.43 -0.49
CA LYS A 561 -3.76 12.26 0.38
C LYS A 561 -4.59 13.35 1.06
N TYR A 562 -4.25 14.61 0.88
CA TYR A 562 -4.87 15.74 1.57
C TYR A 562 -6.37 15.89 1.33
N LEU A 563 -6.87 15.50 0.15
CA LEU A 563 -8.30 15.58 -0.16
C LEU A 563 -9.13 14.65 0.74
N SER A 564 -8.67 13.42 0.99
CA SER A 564 -9.34 12.52 1.94
C SER A 564 -8.90 12.77 3.39
N GLY A 565 -7.60 12.90 3.64
CA GLY A 565 -7.04 13.05 4.99
C GLY A 565 -7.05 11.78 5.86
N SER A 566 -7.70 10.71 5.42
CA SER A 566 -8.02 9.55 6.27
C SER A 566 -7.02 8.40 6.20
N ASN A 567 -6.16 8.34 5.15
CA ASN A 567 -5.31 7.18 4.82
C ASN A 567 -6.04 5.84 4.63
N ASP A 568 -7.34 5.87 4.43
CA ASP A 568 -8.17 4.68 4.19
C ASP A 568 -8.92 4.74 2.85
N HIS A 569 -8.74 5.82 2.11
CA HIS A 569 -9.30 6.06 0.78
C HIS A 569 -8.24 5.85 -0.30
N ALA A 570 -8.65 5.26 -1.41
CA ALA A 570 -7.83 5.10 -2.61
C ALA A 570 -8.49 5.81 -3.81
N GLY A 571 -7.79 6.77 -4.40
CA GLY A 571 -8.31 7.45 -5.57
C GLY A 571 -7.34 8.45 -6.19
N GLY A 572 -7.68 8.89 -7.39
CA GLY A 572 -7.00 9.95 -8.12
C GLY A 572 -7.99 10.84 -8.85
N ALA A 573 -7.57 12.02 -9.23
CA ALA A 573 -8.33 12.94 -10.05
C ALA A 573 -7.44 13.61 -11.10
N VAL A 574 -8.00 13.88 -12.26
CA VAL A 574 -7.40 14.72 -13.30
C VAL A 574 -8.36 15.82 -13.65
N MET A 575 -7.91 17.05 -13.51
CA MET A 575 -8.62 18.25 -13.97
C MET A 575 -7.97 18.75 -15.26
N VAL A 576 -8.78 19.26 -16.17
CA VAL A 576 -8.34 19.74 -17.48
C VAL A 576 -8.75 21.18 -17.72
N LYS A 577 -7.88 21.92 -18.46
CA LYS A 577 -8.09 23.33 -18.77
C LYS A 577 -9.22 23.54 -19.78
N ASN A 578 -9.35 22.65 -20.77
CA ASN A 578 -10.25 22.83 -21.91
C ASN A 578 -11.12 21.61 -22.19
N SER A 579 -12.25 21.83 -22.87
CA SER A 579 -13.21 20.76 -23.23
C SER A 579 -12.69 19.74 -24.26
N SER A 580 -11.66 20.09 -25.04
CA SER A 580 -11.00 19.16 -25.99
C SER A 580 -10.26 18.05 -25.26
N GLU A 581 -9.48 18.42 -24.22
CA GLU A 581 -8.77 17.49 -23.34
C GLU A 581 -9.76 16.63 -22.55
N ALA A 582 -10.87 17.22 -22.09
CA ALA A 582 -11.93 16.50 -21.39
C ALA A 582 -12.48 15.33 -22.21
N SER A 583 -12.82 15.57 -23.50
CA SER A 583 -13.34 14.52 -24.36
C SER A 583 -12.35 13.38 -24.61
N ALA A 584 -11.08 13.71 -24.78
CA ALA A 584 -10.01 12.74 -24.97
C ALA A 584 -9.80 11.88 -23.72
N LEU A 585 -9.81 12.50 -22.54
CA LEU A 585 -9.60 11.83 -21.24
C LEU A 585 -10.81 10.95 -20.86
N ASP A 586 -12.05 11.40 -21.10
CA ASP A 586 -13.26 10.58 -20.89
C ASP A 586 -13.21 9.31 -21.76
N ASN A 587 -12.89 9.47 -23.05
CA ASN A 587 -12.76 8.33 -23.93
C ASN A 587 -11.68 7.36 -23.46
N PHE A 588 -10.51 7.87 -23.04
CA PHE A 588 -9.43 7.05 -22.51
C PHE A 588 -9.88 6.30 -21.25
N GLN A 589 -10.43 7.00 -20.26
CA GLN A 589 -10.89 6.42 -19.00
C GLN A 589 -11.93 5.32 -19.21
N ARG A 590 -12.88 5.55 -20.13
CA ARG A 590 -13.93 4.58 -20.47
C ARG A 590 -13.35 3.35 -21.17
N CYS A 591 -12.47 3.53 -22.16
CA CYS A 591 -11.88 2.43 -22.91
C CYS A 591 -10.97 1.56 -22.03
N TRP A 592 -10.28 2.15 -21.06
CA TRP A 592 -9.37 1.44 -20.16
C TRP A 592 -10.04 0.94 -18.87
N GLY A 593 -11.33 1.23 -18.67
CA GLY A 593 -12.09 0.81 -17.48
C GLY A 593 -11.54 1.38 -16.17
N MET A 594 -10.90 2.55 -16.21
CA MET A 594 -10.23 3.17 -15.05
C MET A 594 -11.12 4.21 -14.37
N ARG A 595 -12.32 3.83 -13.97
CA ARG A 595 -13.19 4.67 -13.14
C ARG A 595 -13.05 4.35 -11.66
N ILE A 596 -13.16 5.38 -10.82
CA ILE A 596 -13.20 5.20 -9.37
C ILE A 596 -14.43 4.38 -8.96
N SER A 597 -14.29 3.56 -7.93
CA SER A 597 -15.44 2.84 -7.37
C SER A 597 -16.45 3.81 -6.75
N PRO A 598 -17.77 3.59 -6.92
CA PRO A 598 -18.81 4.39 -6.25
C PRO A 598 -18.66 4.44 -4.72
N LEU A 599 -18.19 3.36 -4.09
CA LEU A 599 -17.93 3.33 -2.66
C LEU A 599 -16.78 4.26 -2.26
N GLU A 600 -15.70 4.27 -3.04
CA GLU A 600 -14.59 5.19 -2.80
C GLU A 600 -15.00 6.65 -3.07
N SER A 601 -15.85 6.90 -4.06
CA SER A 601 -16.41 8.25 -4.29
C SER A 601 -17.28 8.71 -3.13
N ALA A 602 -18.10 7.82 -2.58
CA ALA A 602 -18.92 8.15 -1.42
C ALA A 602 -18.08 8.47 -0.17
N ALA A 603 -17.04 7.64 0.09
CA ALA A 603 -16.11 7.88 1.19
C ALA A 603 -15.34 9.20 1.01
N LEU A 604 -14.84 9.46 -0.20
CA LEU A 604 -14.13 10.70 -0.51
C LEU A 604 -15.04 11.93 -0.31
N TRP A 605 -16.29 11.85 -0.78
CA TRP A 605 -17.23 12.95 -0.61
C TRP A 605 -17.49 13.31 0.87
N GLU A 606 -17.59 12.30 1.74
CA GLU A 606 -17.67 12.52 3.19
C GLU A 606 -16.42 13.24 3.72
N CYS A 607 -15.24 12.78 3.35
CA CYS A 607 -13.96 13.35 3.77
C CYS A 607 -13.74 14.79 3.25
N MET A 608 -14.31 15.16 2.10
CA MET A 608 -14.12 16.50 1.53
C MET A 608 -14.89 17.62 2.21
N GLN A 609 -15.82 17.30 3.13
CA GLN A 609 -16.69 18.30 3.73
C GLN A 609 -15.94 19.31 4.61
N ASP A 610 -14.88 18.88 5.28
CA ASP A 610 -14.03 19.69 6.17
C ASP A 610 -12.65 20.03 5.57
N PHE A 611 -12.45 19.76 4.27
CA PHE A 611 -11.16 19.88 3.59
C PHE A 611 -10.48 21.25 3.80
N GLN A 612 -11.23 22.36 3.67
CA GLN A 612 -10.67 23.70 3.80
C GLN A 612 -10.14 23.98 5.21
N GLU A 613 -10.80 23.48 6.24
CA GLU A 613 -10.35 23.62 7.62
C GLU A 613 -9.12 22.75 7.88
N ARG A 614 -9.13 21.49 7.39
CA ARG A 614 -8.00 20.57 7.54
C ARG A 614 -6.73 21.11 6.89
N ILE A 615 -6.81 21.63 5.66
CA ILE A 615 -5.61 22.11 4.95
C ILE A 615 -4.97 23.32 5.65
N GLN A 616 -5.76 24.19 6.28
CA GLN A 616 -5.24 25.27 7.09
C GLN A 616 -4.46 24.74 8.31
N ARG A 617 -4.95 23.70 8.96
CA ARG A 617 -4.26 23.06 10.08
C ARG A 617 -2.96 22.38 9.61
N PHE A 618 -2.99 21.66 8.50
CA PHE A 618 -1.77 21.08 7.90
C PHE A 618 -0.70 22.16 7.66
N ASN A 619 -1.07 23.27 7.03
CA ASN A 619 -0.15 24.39 6.76
C ASN A 619 0.44 24.98 8.07
N THR A 620 -0.42 25.20 9.06
CA THR A 620 -0.01 25.79 10.34
C THR A 620 0.88 24.84 11.12
N ASN A 621 0.45 23.58 11.32
CA ASN A 621 1.19 22.59 12.09
C ASN A 621 2.58 22.34 11.47
N CYS A 622 2.63 22.20 10.13
CA CYS A 622 3.87 21.96 9.42
C CYS A 622 4.85 23.14 9.58
N SER A 623 4.36 24.38 9.49
CA SER A 623 5.20 25.57 9.67
C SER A 623 5.78 25.65 11.09
N VAL A 624 4.98 25.37 12.13
CA VAL A 624 5.45 25.35 13.52
C VAL A 624 6.50 24.25 13.73
N ILE A 625 6.27 23.04 13.18
CA ILE A 625 7.27 21.95 13.23
C ILE A 625 8.56 22.36 12.51
N ALA A 626 8.48 23.00 11.34
CA ALA A 626 9.66 23.47 10.60
C ALA A 626 10.45 24.53 11.37
N GLU A 627 9.79 25.50 11.99
CA GLU A 627 10.41 26.50 12.84
C GLU A 627 11.11 25.87 14.05
N PHE A 628 10.45 24.94 14.73
CA PHE A 628 11.02 24.20 15.85
C PHE A 628 12.30 23.44 15.43
N LEU A 629 12.21 22.67 14.35
CA LEU A 629 13.36 21.91 13.82
C LEU A 629 14.52 22.83 13.42
N SER A 630 14.24 23.97 12.80
CA SER A 630 15.28 24.93 12.35
C SER A 630 16.05 25.59 13.50
N ALA A 631 15.43 25.67 14.67
CA ALA A 631 16.05 26.21 15.89
C ALA A 631 16.79 25.15 16.72
N HIS A 632 16.63 23.85 16.42
CA HIS A 632 17.15 22.79 17.25
C HIS A 632 18.62 22.45 16.96
N LEU A 633 19.46 22.32 18.00
CA LEU A 633 20.92 22.13 17.90
C LEU A 633 21.36 20.86 17.16
N ALA A 634 20.56 19.80 17.17
CA ALA A 634 20.86 18.53 16.52
C ALA A 634 20.53 18.50 15.02
N VAL A 635 19.78 19.49 14.53
CA VAL A 635 19.34 19.57 13.13
C VAL A 635 20.37 20.36 12.33
N ASP A 636 20.74 19.83 11.15
CA ASP A 636 21.64 20.51 10.22
C ASP A 636 20.86 21.43 9.27
N PHE A 637 19.93 20.86 8.51
CA PHE A 637 19.12 21.62 7.54
C PHE A 637 17.65 21.19 7.59
N VAL A 638 16.75 22.15 7.37
CA VAL A 638 15.31 21.93 7.27
C VAL A 638 14.80 22.35 5.90
N TYR A 639 14.17 21.43 5.21
CA TYR A 639 13.55 21.64 3.90
C TYR A 639 12.07 21.98 4.12
N HIS A 640 11.76 23.25 4.17
CA HIS A 640 10.39 23.76 4.21
C HIS A 640 10.32 25.19 3.69
N PRO A 641 9.40 25.51 2.76
CA PRO A 641 9.41 26.77 2.05
C PRO A 641 8.94 27.99 2.87
N SER A 642 8.46 27.79 4.12
CA SER A 642 8.22 28.91 5.05
C SER A 642 9.51 29.51 5.61
N LEU A 643 10.62 28.80 5.54
CA LEU A 643 11.90 29.23 6.09
C LEU A 643 12.70 30.00 5.03
N ASN A 644 13.23 31.16 5.39
CA ASN A 644 14.04 31.99 4.50
C ASN A 644 15.37 31.36 4.06
N SER A 645 15.79 30.29 4.71
CA SER A 645 16.95 29.48 4.32
C SER A 645 16.64 28.50 3.16
N HIS A 646 15.37 28.27 2.84
CA HIS A 646 14.97 27.36 1.78
C HIS A 646 15.09 28.00 0.40
N SER A 647 15.62 27.25 -0.58
CA SER A 647 15.88 27.77 -1.95
C SER A 647 14.63 28.31 -2.65
N SER A 648 13.46 27.74 -2.36
CA SER A 648 12.18 28.14 -2.98
C SER A 648 11.35 29.12 -2.14
N TYR A 649 11.92 29.78 -1.11
CA TYR A 649 11.17 30.68 -0.24
C TYR A 649 10.43 31.79 -0.98
N ASP A 650 11.09 32.47 -1.91
CA ASP A 650 10.49 33.55 -2.68
C ASP A 650 9.46 33.06 -3.69
N THR A 651 9.73 31.91 -4.35
CA THR A 651 8.80 31.25 -5.27
C THR A 651 7.54 30.80 -4.54
N ALA A 652 7.68 30.22 -3.35
CA ALA A 652 6.56 29.83 -2.52
C ALA A 652 5.66 31.01 -2.15
N LYS A 653 6.23 32.14 -1.73
CA LYS A 653 5.48 33.38 -1.44
C LYS A 653 4.73 33.93 -2.63
N LYS A 654 5.23 33.72 -3.84
CA LYS A 654 4.61 34.18 -5.08
C LYS A 654 3.44 33.28 -5.49
N LEU A 655 3.60 31.96 -5.37
CA LEU A 655 2.70 30.98 -5.98
C LEU A 655 1.72 30.33 -5.00
N LEU A 656 2.05 30.25 -3.69
CA LEU A 656 1.32 29.47 -2.73
C LEU A 656 0.55 30.32 -1.72
N SER A 657 -0.69 29.94 -1.42
CA SER A 657 -1.47 30.50 -0.32
C SER A 657 -1.14 29.84 1.04
N GLY A 658 -0.48 28.69 1.03
CA GLY A 658 0.03 27.96 2.19
C GLY A 658 1.11 26.98 1.76
N ASN A 659 2.01 26.61 2.69
CA ASN A 659 3.25 25.88 2.39
C ASN A 659 3.12 24.36 2.36
N GLY A 660 1.90 23.82 2.46
CA GLY A 660 1.65 22.37 2.50
C GLY A 660 1.94 21.74 3.86
N GLY A 661 1.75 20.43 3.95
CA GLY A 661 1.89 19.66 5.19
C GLY A 661 3.12 18.77 5.23
N VAL A 662 4.17 19.03 4.45
CA VAL A 662 5.40 18.21 4.43
C VAL A 662 6.60 19.06 4.84
N VAL A 663 7.41 18.54 5.75
CA VAL A 663 8.73 19.07 6.11
C VAL A 663 9.74 17.93 6.14
N SER A 664 10.93 18.18 5.61
CA SER A 664 12.05 17.25 5.69
C SER A 664 13.24 17.89 6.37
N PHE A 665 14.11 17.09 6.98
CA PHE A 665 15.30 17.61 7.64
C PHE A 665 16.41 16.57 7.72
N THR A 666 17.63 17.05 7.96
CA THR A 666 18.82 16.25 8.21
C THR A 666 19.37 16.50 9.61
N LEU A 667 20.02 15.48 10.18
CA LEU A 667 20.72 15.59 11.44
C LEU A 667 22.15 16.10 11.21
N LYS A 668 22.74 16.81 12.18
CA LYS A 668 24.16 17.21 12.13
C LYS A 668 25.12 16.02 12.15
N ASP A 669 24.78 14.98 12.91
CA ASP A 669 25.44 13.70 12.78
C ASP A 669 24.73 12.91 11.69
N GLU A 670 25.36 12.86 10.51
CA GLU A 670 24.81 12.16 9.34
C GLU A 670 24.95 10.65 9.40
N SER A 671 25.44 10.09 10.52
CA SER A 671 25.61 8.65 10.67
C SER A 671 24.26 7.91 10.78
N GLU A 672 24.22 6.67 10.28
CA GLU A 672 23.07 5.79 10.47
C GLU A 672 22.79 5.52 11.97
N ASN A 673 23.84 5.54 12.81
CA ASN A 673 23.68 5.40 14.24
C ASN A 673 22.91 6.57 14.88
N ALA A 674 23.15 7.80 14.42
CA ALA A 674 22.36 8.95 14.85
C ALA A 674 20.89 8.83 14.37
N LEU A 675 20.68 8.38 13.13
CA LEU A 675 19.34 8.10 12.62
C LEU A 675 18.63 7.03 13.46
N LYS A 676 19.30 5.93 13.82
CA LYS A 676 18.75 4.89 14.73
C LYS A 676 18.42 5.45 16.10
N LYS A 677 19.32 6.21 16.72
CA LYS A 677 19.04 6.87 18.01
C LYS A 677 17.83 7.80 17.97
N PHE A 678 17.59 8.45 16.85
CA PHE A 678 16.42 9.30 16.61
C PHE A 678 15.15 8.48 16.38
N TYR A 679 15.20 7.53 15.44
CA TYR A 679 14.01 6.89 14.86
C TYR A 679 13.58 5.62 15.61
N ASP A 680 14.52 4.79 16.12
CA ASP A 680 14.24 3.48 16.72
C ASP A 680 13.71 3.61 18.15
N ARG A 681 12.73 4.49 18.35
CA ARG A 681 12.04 4.72 19.61
C ARG A 681 10.54 4.85 19.35
N GLU A 682 9.75 4.68 20.36
CA GLU A 682 8.33 4.99 20.32
C GLU A 682 8.10 6.51 20.30
N PHE A 683 7.23 6.97 19.41
CA PHE A 683 6.68 8.31 19.41
C PHE A 683 5.24 8.22 19.92
N SER A 684 4.89 9.03 20.90
CA SER A 684 3.55 9.01 21.51
C SER A 684 2.52 9.81 20.71
N SER A 685 2.99 10.80 19.94
CA SER A 685 2.15 11.74 19.19
C SER A 685 2.32 11.67 17.68
N MET A 686 3.20 10.80 17.18
CA MET A 686 3.47 10.62 15.75
C MET A 686 3.46 9.15 15.37
N ILE A 687 3.11 8.86 14.13
CA ILE A 687 3.09 7.49 13.58
C ILE A 687 4.25 7.31 12.60
N LYS A 688 5.01 6.24 12.74
CA LYS A 688 6.12 5.86 11.84
C LYS A 688 5.59 5.27 10.54
N ALA A 689 5.29 6.09 9.56
CA ALA A 689 4.69 5.65 8.30
C ALA A 689 5.08 6.57 7.12
N PRO A 690 5.18 6.03 5.89
CA PRO A 690 5.71 6.76 4.74
C PRO A 690 4.68 7.59 3.97
N SER A 691 3.40 7.62 4.34
CA SER A 691 2.38 8.37 3.62
C SER A 691 2.49 9.87 3.88
N ILE A 692 1.59 10.66 3.27
CA ILE A 692 1.42 12.09 3.48
C ILE A 692 -0.07 12.42 3.50
N GLY A 693 -0.43 13.59 4.05
CA GLY A 693 -1.80 14.10 4.06
C GLY A 693 -2.74 13.33 4.96
N SER A 694 -2.22 12.67 5.99
CA SER A 694 -3.02 12.04 7.05
C SER A 694 -3.47 13.06 8.07
N ASN A 695 -4.66 12.86 8.65
CA ASN A 695 -5.12 13.64 9.80
C ASN A 695 -4.17 13.53 11.01
N GLN A 696 -3.38 12.46 11.09
CA GLN A 696 -2.36 12.24 12.11
C GLN A 696 -0.95 12.50 11.54
N THR A 697 -0.08 13.07 12.35
CA THR A 697 1.30 13.34 11.95
C THR A 697 2.09 12.04 11.73
N LEU A 698 2.71 11.94 10.56
CA LEU A 698 3.51 10.78 10.15
C LEU A 698 4.99 11.16 10.04
N ILE A 699 5.88 10.19 10.37
CA ILE A 699 7.32 10.36 10.26
C ILE A 699 7.98 9.14 9.61
N CYS A 700 8.98 9.35 8.74
CA CYS A 700 9.73 8.26 8.14
C CYS A 700 11.15 8.66 7.70
N PRO A 701 12.12 7.71 7.66
CA PRO A 701 13.43 7.88 7.05
C PRO A 701 13.30 7.74 5.52
N TYR A 702 12.94 8.84 4.85
CA TYR A 702 12.43 8.83 3.48
C TYR A 702 13.36 8.14 2.46
N THR A 703 14.64 8.52 2.43
CA THR A 703 15.59 8.01 1.44
C THR A 703 15.82 6.50 1.58
N LEU A 704 15.83 5.98 2.80
CA LEU A 704 15.91 4.53 3.04
C LEU A 704 14.66 3.78 2.54
N LEU A 705 13.54 4.45 2.37
CA LEU A 705 12.30 3.84 1.87
C LEU A 705 12.17 3.89 0.36
N THR A 706 12.61 4.97 -0.27
CA THR A 706 12.37 5.21 -1.70
C THR A 706 13.59 4.92 -2.56
N ASN A 707 14.77 5.31 -2.10
CA ASN A 707 16.04 5.26 -2.84
C ASN A 707 17.07 4.34 -2.14
N TYR A 708 16.62 3.28 -1.50
CA TYR A 708 17.44 2.38 -0.69
C TYR A 708 18.68 1.85 -1.41
N PHE A 709 18.51 1.45 -2.67
CA PHE A 709 19.58 0.83 -3.47
C PHE A 709 20.46 1.83 -4.24
N TYR A 710 20.18 3.14 -4.11
CA TYR A 710 21.02 4.16 -4.74
C TYR A 710 22.36 4.26 -4.03
N THR A 711 23.43 4.41 -4.82
CA THR A 711 24.78 4.75 -4.30
C THR A 711 24.79 6.18 -3.76
N ASP A 712 25.83 6.53 -3.01
CA ASP A 712 25.99 7.90 -2.51
C ASP A 712 26.24 8.89 -3.65
N GLU A 713 26.89 8.44 -4.76
CA GLU A 713 27.08 9.22 -5.97
C GLU A 713 25.73 9.54 -6.65
N GLU A 714 24.87 8.54 -6.83
CA GLU A 714 23.52 8.71 -7.41
C GLU A 714 22.65 9.63 -6.55
N LEU A 715 22.70 9.49 -5.23
CA LEU A 715 21.96 10.37 -4.32
C LEU A 715 22.48 11.82 -4.39
N LYS A 716 23.78 12.00 -4.55
CA LYS A 716 24.39 13.31 -4.70
C LYS A 716 23.99 13.99 -6.00
N GLU A 717 23.90 13.24 -7.10
CA GLU A 717 23.43 13.77 -8.39
C GLU A 717 22.02 14.35 -8.29
N ILE A 718 21.12 13.67 -7.58
CA ILE A 718 19.74 14.14 -7.36
C ILE A 718 19.60 15.03 -6.12
N LYS A 719 20.70 15.44 -5.50
CA LYS A 719 20.75 16.30 -4.29
C LYS A 719 19.94 15.76 -3.10
N LEU A 720 19.79 14.43 -2.97
CA LEU A 720 18.98 13.79 -1.92
C LEU A 720 19.85 13.24 -0.79
N PRO A 721 19.75 13.74 0.46
CA PRO A 721 20.52 13.21 1.59
C PRO A 721 20.19 11.77 1.92
N ARG A 722 21.21 10.93 2.21
CA ARG A 722 21.05 9.49 2.54
C ARG A 722 20.12 9.26 3.71
N HIS A 723 20.24 10.02 4.76
CA HIS A 723 19.47 9.85 6.00
C HIS A 723 18.45 10.98 6.20
N LEU A 724 17.79 11.39 5.10
CA LEU A 724 16.72 12.38 5.14
C LEU A 724 15.53 11.85 5.92
N ILE A 725 15.10 12.62 6.91
CA ILE A 725 13.89 12.36 7.69
C ILE A 725 12.77 13.25 7.15
N ARG A 726 11.61 12.67 6.87
CA ARG A 726 10.43 13.41 6.42
C ARG A 726 9.31 13.29 7.43
N ILE A 727 8.70 14.39 7.78
CA ILE A 727 7.47 14.49 8.55
C ILE A 727 6.36 14.95 7.61
N SER A 728 5.21 14.28 7.66
CA SER A 728 3.95 14.78 7.14
C SER A 728 3.13 15.23 8.33
N ALA A 729 3.03 16.53 8.55
CA ALA A 729 2.22 17.08 9.62
C ALA A 729 0.76 16.65 9.45
N GLY A 730 0.10 16.34 10.53
CA GLY A 730 -1.33 16.07 10.59
C GLY A 730 -2.13 17.34 10.85
N CYS A 731 -3.42 17.16 11.11
CA CYS A 731 -4.33 18.27 11.44
C CYS A 731 -4.76 18.27 12.92
N GLU A 732 -3.88 17.83 13.81
CA GLU A 732 -4.07 17.86 15.25
C GLU A 732 -4.36 19.28 15.74
N THR A 733 -5.26 19.41 16.72
CA THR A 733 -5.58 20.71 17.33
C THR A 733 -4.50 21.21 18.27
N GLU A 734 -3.74 20.29 18.86
CA GLU A 734 -2.63 20.55 19.77
C GLU A 734 -1.41 19.77 19.29
N ILE A 735 -0.29 20.44 19.11
CA ILE A 735 0.96 19.84 18.59
C ILE A 735 2.09 19.79 19.60
N ASP A 736 1.87 20.23 20.83
CA ASP A 736 2.91 20.25 21.88
C ASP A 736 3.51 18.86 22.10
N GLY A 737 2.70 17.80 22.12
CA GLY A 737 3.18 16.43 22.21
C GLY A 737 4.08 16.00 21.04
N ILE A 738 3.83 16.52 19.83
CA ILE A 738 4.69 16.27 18.66
C ILE A 738 6.05 16.96 18.84
N LEU A 739 6.05 18.20 19.32
CA LEU A 739 7.28 18.96 19.57
C LEU A 739 8.09 18.32 20.71
N GLU A 740 7.44 17.85 21.76
CA GLU A 740 8.09 17.12 22.88
C GLU A 740 8.72 15.79 22.39
N ASP A 741 8.00 15.01 21.58
CA ASP A 741 8.53 13.79 20.98
C ASP A 741 9.77 14.08 20.11
N LEU A 742 9.73 15.14 19.30
CA LEU A 742 10.85 15.57 18.47
C LEU A 742 12.04 16.05 19.30
N ASP A 743 11.80 16.92 20.29
CA ASP A 743 12.86 17.43 21.20
C ASP A 743 13.60 16.28 21.90
N PHE A 744 12.84 15.34 22.44
CA PHE A 744 13.41 14.19 23.12
C PHE A 744 14.21 13.30 22.16
N ALA A 745 13.69 13.01 20.96
CA ALA A 745 14.37 12.18 19.97
C ALA A 745 15.67 12.85 19.47
N LEU A 746 15.63 14.16 19.19
CA LEU A 746 16.76 14.93 18.72
C LEU A 746 17.87 15.05 19.76
N LYS A 747 17.55 15.25 21.05
CA LYS A 747 18.52 15.31 22.14
C LYS A 747 19.35 14.03 22.27
N ARG A 748 18.80 12.87 21.94
CA ARG A 748 19.54 11.59 21.98
C ARG A 748 20.62 11.49 20.89
N THR A 749 20.52 12.24 19.81
CA THR A 749 21.52 12.20 18.73
C THR A 749 22.80 12.98 19.07
N ILE A 750 22.74 13.90 20.05
CA ILE A 750 23.88 14.70 20.48
C ILE A 750 24.49 14.23 21.81
N GLN A 751 23.91 13.19 22.41
CA GLN A 751 24.46 12.45 23.56
C GLN A 751 25.24 11.21 23.08
#